data_4a1f1b3464a5533f7892a84dbe97e140
#
_entry.id   4a1f1b3464a5533f7892a84dbe97e140
#
_cell.length_a   1.000
_cell.length_b   1.000
_cell.length_c   1.000
_cell.angle_alpha   90.00
_cell.angle_beta   90.00
_cell.angle_gamma   90.00
#
_symmetry.space_group_name_H-M   'P 1'
#
loop_
_entity.id
_entity.type
_entity.pdbx_description
1 polymer ?
#
loop_
_entity_poly.entity_id
_entity_poly.type
_entity_poly.pdbx_seq_one_letter_code
_entity_poly.pdbx_strand_id
1 'polypeptide(L)'
;MNNGYDINHDTQSLLSKRDNDIISKETPETSVMSPQEEIQMLRAKIAERKANETISQRLNINESDHAHDVINQYKDESINAPNNKAIIADADSDYYVKSVMHSIGMHDTPSDKVLALGRMMLDNGIQKTLEAVAKMKAPELEDDFHRFLVQYLLSGHEDELRQTPKREWKSLHMRLYQIVLPDNNGETGKKGSREFIQMMEQYYASMQAMASDTRDSENDYYAMEIAIANNSNDVIFYTAVPNAMTDTFEKIVLGYFPDARVEECAEDYNIFHDGGYQVSSVARPHKLAAYPIRTYEELEGDSISLIMNSFTKIKKEGEGAAFQILIRPAKDKFLKEFSHMIDDMQKGQSIKDIEAKSTTMGAMWYYTKQAFKGPKHEGKEMERKTFADDEAVKAITKKIGSTIVDTNIRLLASAENLERAKFIIQDLESTWQQYTEANGNSINFTRTEVNKGNDVYHEYTYRLWNEDESYPLNTKELATIYHYPSDLENFAQLKVAKMAASPAPMDLKSDGILIGKNKYRHLETDIHMSNEDRMRHMYVIGQTGTGKTTILKNMIVQDIKNGDGCCFIDPHGSDILDILANIPPERHKDVIYFDPAYAPRPMGLNMLEYDLTRPEQKTFVVNELLSIFNKLFDMKTSGGPGFESYFRNTALLVMEHPESGNTVLDLLRVLSDKDYRDYKLSKTSNPLIKQFWANAEKTTGETGLQNWVPYIANKFDVFLSNDIMRPVIAQEKSAFDFRQIMDEKKIFLVNLSKGRLGEMNSYLIGLILVGKFQMAALARQDSATRPDFFLYIDEFQNVTTPAIASILSEARKYRLSLNLANQYITQIPEDIKAAVFGNVGTKAIFRVGPDDATFLEKELDPVFKAPDIMKIDNYNCYIKMLSGGIPQKPFNMATLPPPKGNPAQIEDLKQLSYNKYGRDRAEVEAEISRKWEV
;
A
#
# COMPACT_ATOMS: atom_id res chain seq x y z
N MET A 1 17.60 -11.50 58.82
CA MET A 1 16.70 -10.47 59.36
C MET A 1 15.68 -10.17 58.27
N ASN A 2 14.59 -10.90 58.31
CA ASN A 2 13.25 -10.49 58.76
C ASN A 2 12.71 -9.35 57.96
N ASN A 3 11.59 -9.32 57.29
CA ASN A 3 10.28 -10.01 57.25
C ASN A 3 9.69 -9.65 55.89
N GLY A 4 9.04 -10.39 55.09
CA GLY A 4 7.95 -11.33 55.27
C GLY A 4 6.58 -10.68 55.50
N TYR A 5 5.73 -10.64 54.47
CA TYR A 5 4.29 -10.88 54.66
C TYR A 5 3.59 -11.09 53.32
N ASP A 6 3.17 -12.33 53.12
CA ASP A 6 2.06 -12.80 52.32
C ASP A 6 0.74 -12.21 52.78
N ILE A 7 -0.21 -12.00 51.88
CA ILE A 7 -1.64 -12.19 52.15
C ILE A 7 -2.34 -12.56 50.83
N ASN A 8 -2.74 -13.82 50.78
CA ASN A 8 -3.81 -14.40 49.95
C ASN A 8 -5.15 -14.39 50.76
N HIS A 9 -6.26 -14.51 49.98
CA HIS A 9 -7.66 -14.81 50.38
C HIS A 9 -8.48 -13.62 50.96
N ASP A 10 -9.59 -13.23 50.32
CA ASP A 10 -10.89 -13.87 50.28
C ASP A 10 -11.87 -13.10 49.39
N THR A 11 -12.32 -13.73 48.35
CA THR A 11 -13.52 -13.39 47.62
C THR A 11 -14.50 -14.53 47.76
N GLN A 12 -15.45 -14.43 48.67
CA GLN A 12 -16.77 -15.05 48.62
C GLN A 12 -17.50 -14.84 49.95
N SER A 13 -18.53 -14.09 49.92
CA SER A 13 -19.75 -14.07 50.77
C SER A 13 -20.18 -12.65 51.07
N LEU A 14 -21.33 -12.31 50.53
CA LEU A 14 -22.41 -11.63 51.21
C LEU A 14 -23.48 -11.23 50.21
N LEU A 15 -24.22 -12.23 49.74
CA LEU A 15 -25.65 -12.08 49.42
C LEU A 15 -26.46 -12.39 50.69
N SER A 16 -27.39 -11.51 51.00
CA SER A 16 -28.47 -11.59 51.96
C SER A 16 -28.36 -10.72 53.20
N LYS A 17 -29.10 -9.64 53.28
CA LYS A 17 -30.25 -9.46 54.15
C LYS A 17 -30.91 -8.09 53.96
N ARG A 18 -32.21 -8.12 53.70
CA ARG A 18 -33.17 -7.04 53.80
C ARG A 18 -33.30 -6.56 55.24
N ASP A 19 -33.54 -5.26 55.47
CA ASP A 19 -34.78 -4.65 55.89
C ASP A 19 -34.55 -3.30 56.64
N ASN A 20 -35.33 -2.28 56.17
CA ASN A 20 -35.98 -1.17 56.89
C ASN A 20 -35.20 -0.29 57.88
N ASP A 21 -35.08 1.00 57.65
CA ASP A 21 -36.11 2.02 57.89
C ASP A 21 -35.55 3.46 57.88
N ILE A 22 -36.34 4.38 57.35
CA ILE A 22 -36.56 5.81 57.77
C ILE A 22 -35.59 6.88 57.28
N ILE A 23 -36.01 7.60 56.22
CA ILE A 23 -36.14 9.02 55.99
C ILE A 23 -35.04 9.95 56.50
N SER A 24 -34.28 10.49 55.53
CA SER A 24 -34.01 11.93 55.42
C SER A 24 -33.77 12.32 53.97
N LYS A 25 -34.50 13.33 53.52
CA LYS A 25 -34.40 13.94 52.19
C LYS A 25 -33.08 14.66 52.07
N GLU A 26 -32.16 14.15 51.25
CA GLU A 26 -31.15 14.96 50.58
C GLU A 26 -31.24 14.65 49.09
N THR A 27 -31.44 15.69 48.31
CA THR A 27 -31.43 15.67 46.85
C THR A 27 -30.08 15.16 46.36
N PRO A 28 -30.01 14.18 45.39
CA PRO A 28 -28.75 13.84 44.79
C PRO A 28 -28.34 14.99 43.85
N GLU A 29 -27.24 15.62 44.17
CA GLU A 29 -26.47 16.39 43.20
C GLU A 29 -26.14 15.44 42.01
N THR A 30 -26.74 15.70 40.86
CA THR A 30 -26.31 15.13 39.60
C THR A 30 -24.89 15.64 39.36
N SER A 31 -23.89 14.78 39.62
CA SER A 31 -22.53 15.01 39.16
C SER A 31 -22.53 15.08 37.66
N VAL A 32 -22.41 16.28 37.11
CA VAL A 32 -22.13 16.49 35.69
C VAL A 32 -20.78 15.85 35.45
N MET A 33 -20.78 14.77 34.65
CA MET A 33 -19.51 14.13 34.20
C MET A 33 -18.61 15.17 33.54
N SER A 34 -17.34 15.12 33.83
CA SER A 34 -16.40 15.99 33.13
C SER A 34 -16.31 15.59 31.66
N PRO A 35 -16.06 16.52 30.76
CA PRO A 35 -15.92 16.21 29.32
C PRO A 35 -14.91 15.09 29.01
N GLN A 36 -13.86 14.95 29.82
CA GLN A 36 -12.88 13.86 29.71
C GLN A 36 -13.45 12.49 30.10
N GLU A 37 -14.26 12.40 31.13
CA GLU A 37 -14.95 11.17 31.54
C GLU A 37 -15.99 10.74 30.51
N GLU A 38 -16.66 11.70 29.89
CA GLU A 38 -17.63 11.48 28.85
C GLU A 38 -16.98 10.96 27.55
N ILE A 39 -15.85 11.52 27.15
CA ILE A 39 -15.04 11.04 26.01
C ILE A 39 -14.46 9.65 26.29
N GLN A 40 -13.98 9.36 27.50
CA GLN A 40 -13.54 8.03 27.87
C GLN A 40 -14.68 7.02 27.83
N MET A 41 -15.87 7.40 28.29
CA MET A 41 -17.06 6.55 28.23
C MET A 41 -17.47 6.27 26.79
N LEU A 42 -17.47 7.27 25.91
CA LEU A 42 -17.77 7.11 24.48
C LEU A 42 -16.73 6.23 23.79
N ARG A 43 -15.45 6.41 24.07
CA ARG A 43 -14.37 5.53 23.54
C ARG A 43 -14.52 4.09 24.04
N ALA A 44 -14.87 3.89 25.31
CA ALA A 44 -15.13 2.57 25.89
C ALA A 44 -16.35 1.91 25.24
N LYS A 45 -17.45 2.63 25.01
CA LYS A 45 -18.64 2.13 24.30
C LYS A 45 -18.35 1.78 22.84
N ILE A 46 -17.55 2.58 22.14
CA ILE A 46 -17.10 2.27 20.76
C ILE A 46 -16.21 1.02 20.74
N ALA A 47 -15.28 0.88 21.68
CA ALA A 47 -14.41 -0.28 21.82
C ALA A 47 -15.18 -1.55 22.16
N GLU A 48 -16.18 -1.45 23.05
CA GLU A 48 -17.06 -2.56 23.43
C GLU A 48 -17.94 -3.04 22.26
N ARG A 49 -18.47 -2.12 21.44
CA ARG A 49 -19.22 -2.44 20.24
C ARG A 49 -18.33 -3.12 19.19
N LYS A 50 -17.11 -2.60 18.96
CA LYS A 50 -16.11 -3.25 18.11
C LYS A 50 -15.77 -4.69 18.57
N ALA A 51 -15.76 -4.94 19.87
CA ALA A 51 -15.46 -6.26 20.43
C ALA A 51 -16.63 -7.27 20.31
N ASN A 52 -17.87 -6.78 20.29
CA ASN A 52 -19.09 -7.61 20.30
C ASN A 52 -19.62 -7.97 18.90
N GLU A 53 -19.05 -7.43 17.84
CA GLU A 53 -19.46 -7.75 16.46
C GLU A 53 -18.90 -9.10 16.00
N THR A 54 -19.79 -9.98 15.58
CA THR A 54 -19.46 -11.24 14.92
C THR A 54 -18.79 -10.98 13.57
N ILE A 55 -17.84 -11.84 13.18
CA ILE A 55 -16.95 -11.74 12.01
C ILE A 55 -17.66 -11.41 10.67
N SER A 56 -18.95 -11.69 10.54
CA SER A 56 -19.77 -11.41 9.35
C SER A 56 -20.19 -9.94 9.18
N GLN A 57 -20.15 -9.12 10.23
CA GLN A 57 -20.51 -7.69 10.19
C GLN A 57 -19.30 -6.76 10.04
N ARG A 58 -18.07 -7.27 10.26
CA ARG A 58 -16.83 -6.47 10.23
C ARG A 58 -16.37 -6.06 8.83
N LEU A 59 -17.03 -6.52 7.78
CA LEU A 59 -16.54 -6.33 6.40
C LEU A 59 -17.01 -5.05 5.71
N ASN A 60 -17.88 -4.22 6.33
CA ASN A 60 -18.43 -3.04 5.63
C ASN A 60 -18.71 -1.78 6.46
N ILE A 61 -18.14 -1.61 7.66
CA ILE A 61 -18.44 -0.42 8.47
C ILE A 61 -17.15 0.31 8.83
N ASN A 62 -17.03 1.55 8.37
CA ASN A 62 -15.91 2.45 8.67
C ASN A 62 -15.94 2.90 10.15
N GLU A 63 -14.80 3.35 10.66
CA GLU A 63 -14.64 3.85 12.04
C GLU A 63 -15.56 5.05 12.36
N SER A 64 -15.92 5.83 11.35
CA SER A 64 -16.90 6.93 11.39
C SER A 64 -18.31 6.47 11.77
N ASP A 65 -18.75 5.30 11.29
CA ASP A 65 -20.11 4.81 11.54
C ASP A 65 -20.32 4.42 13.02
N HIS A 66 -19.29 3.89 13.67
CA HIS A 66 -19.35 3.57 15.11
C HIS A 66 -19.40 4.81 15.99
N ALA A 67 -18.62 5.84 15.65
CA ALA A 67 -18.66 7.11 16.37
C ALA A 67 -20.03 7.76 16.25
N HIS A 68 -20.63 7.66 15.08
CA HIS A 68 -21.94 8.23 14.77
C HIS A 68 -23.09 7.54 15.53
N ASP A 69 -23.11 6.21 15.50
CA ASP A 69 -24.12 5.43 16.24
C ASP A 69 -24.08 5.70 17.77
N VAL A 70 -22.87 5.92 18.32
CA VAL A 70 -22.71 6.27 19.72
C VAL A 70 -23.22 7.70 20.02
N ILE A 71 -23.01 8.64 19.11
CA ILE A 71 -23.53 10.02 19.22
C ILE A 71 -25.07 10.03 19.14
N ASN A 72 -25.68 9.24 18.23
CA ASN A 72 -27.14 9.13 18.14
C ASN A 72 -27.78 8.48 19.38
N GLN A 73 -27.17 7.43 19.91
CA GLN A 73 -27.64 6.78 21.13
C GLN A 73 -27.60 7.74 22.33
N TYR A 74 -26.56 8.61 22.37
CA TYR A 74 -26.44 9.65 23.38
C TYR A 74 -27.50 10.76 23.21
N LYS A 75 -27.87 11.10 21.97
CA LYS A 75 -28.97 12.01 21.64
C LYS A 75 -30.31 11.48 22.16
N ASP A 76 -30.59 10.20 21.94
CA ASP A 76 -31.82 9.56 22.37
C ASP A 76 -31.92 9.48 23.92
N GLU A 77 -30.78 9.28 24.58
CA GLU A 77 -30.72 9.31 26.06
C GLU A 77 -30.88 10.72 26.63
N SER A 78 -30.40 11.77 25.94
CA SER A 78 -30.52 13.17 26.37
C SER A 78 -31.90 13.80 26.09
N ILE A 79 -32.62 13.33 25.07
CA ILE A 79 -34.00 13.77 24.76
C ILE A 79 -35.00 13.26 25.81
N ASN A 80 -34.69 12.16 26.50
CA ASN A 80 -35.56 11.57 27.52
C ASN A 80 -35.31 12.13 28.96
N ALA A 81 -34.39 13.08 29.13
CA ALA A 81 -34.22 13.77 30.41
C ALA A 81 -35.22 14.93 30.57
N PRO A 82 -36.11 14.90 31.56
CA PRO A 82 -37.13 15.94 31.70
C PRO A 82 -36.53 17.16 32.38
N ASN A 83 -35.95 18.10 31.70
CA ASN A 83 -35.77 19.51 32.16
C ASN A 83 -34.77 20.29 31.29
N ASN A 84 -35.10 20.61 30.05
CA ASN A 84 -34.42 21.75 29.38
C ASN A 84 -35.19 22.26 28.14
N LYS A 85 -36.49 22.37 28.25
CA LYS A 85 -37.35 23.04 27.24
C LYS A 85 -37.92 24.35 27.77
N ALA A 86 -37.15 25.24 28.29
CA ALA A 86 -37.52 26.62 28.42
C ALA A 86 -36.28 27.48 28.67
N ILE A 87 -36.13 28.48 27.87
CA ILE A 87 -35.12 29.51 27.85
C ILE A 87 -34.16 29.29 26.66
N ILE A 88 -34.51 29.80 25.55
CA ILE A 88 -33.71 30.58 24.61
C ILE A 88 -34.63 30.91 23.40
N ALA A 89 -35.52 31.88 23.58
CA ALA A 89 -35.97 32.75 22.53
C ALA A 89 -35.33 34.11 22.88
N ASP A 90 -34.63 34.73 21.95
CA ASP A 90 -33.96 36.01 22.06
C ASP A 90 -32.79 36.09 23.08
N ALA A 91 -31.73 35.38 22.80
CA ALA A 91 -30.41 35.70 23.37
C ALA A 91 -29.50 36.17 22.24
N ASP A 92 -28.95 37.37 22.39
CA ASP A 92 -28.00 38.04 21.54
C ASP A 92 -26.97 37.07 20.93
N SER A 93 -26.80 37.08 19.59
CA SER A 93 -25.82 36.29 18.85
C SER A 93 -24.40 36.31 19.49
N ASP A 94 -24.07 37.46 20.10
CA ASP A 94 -22.78 37.63 20.82
C ASP A 94 -22.67 36.87 22.15
N TYR A 95 -23.77 36.62 22.87
CA TYR A 95 -23.74 35.81 24.08
C TYR A 95 -23.58 34.34 23.74
N TYR A 96 -24.23 33.88 22.69
CA TYR A 96 -24.09 32.51 22.20
C TYR A 96 -22.65 32.23 21.71
N VAL A 97 -22.07 33.11 20.90
CA VAL A 97 -20.66 32.99 20.47
C VAL A 97 -19.72 32.95 21.66
N LYS A 98 -19.91 33.78 22.70
CA LYS A 98 -19.09 33.74 23.90
C LYS A 98 -19.25 32.44 24.68
N SER A 99 -20.43 31.85 24.74
CA SER A 99 -20.68 30.55 25.39
C SER A 99 -19.99 29.41 24.62
N VAL A 100 -20.04 29.46 23.31
CA VAL A 100 -19.34 28.54 22.41
C VAL A 100 -17.83 28.64 22.60
N MET A 101 -17.28 29.84 22.56
CA MET A 101 -15.85 30.08 22.79
C MET A 101 -15.39 29.58 24.16
N HIS A 102 -16.22 29.76 25.19
CA HIS A 102 -15.91 29.28 26.55
C HIS A 102 -15.94 27.74 26.61
N SER A 103 -16.94 27.12 26.01
CA SER A 103 -17.06 25.65 25.94
C SER A 103 -15.89 25.01 25.19
N ILE A 104 -15.54 25.56 24.03
CA ILE A 104 -14.43 25.06 23.22
C ILE A 104 -13.07 25.32 23.89
N GLY A 105 -12.92 26.44 24.60
CA GLY A 105 -11.72 26.76 25.35
C GLY A 105 -11.44 25.82 26.54
N MET A 106 -12.40 24.98 26.93
CA MET A 106 -12.24 23.94 27.94
C MET A 106 -11.65 22.62 27.36
N HIS A 107 -11.48 22.50 26.04
CA HIS A 107 -11.00 21.29 25.39
C HIS A 107 -9.55 21.44 24.93
N ASP A 108 -8.72 20.46 25.28
CA ASP A 108 -7.27 20.53 25.05
C ASP A 108 -6.84 20.01 23.65
N THR A 109 -7.67 19.19 22.99
CA THR A 109 -7.33 18.60 21.67
C THR A 109 -8.23 19.12 20.55
N PRO A 110 -7.71 19.24 19.30
CA PRO A 110 -8.52 19.62 18.13
C PRO A 110 -9.74 18.73 17.94
N SER A 111 -9.58 17.41 18.08
CA SER A 111 -10.69 16.44 17.95
C SER A 111 -11.81 16.66 18.96
N ASP A 112 -11.47 17.03 20.18
CA ASP A 112 -12.46 17.30 21.22
C ASP A 112 -13.21 18.61 20.96
N LYS A 113 -12.54 19.62 20.39
CA LYS A 113 -13.15 20.89 19.95
C LYS A 113 -14.16 20.65 18.83
N VAL A 114 -13.82 19.83 17.83
CA VAL A 114 -14.72 19.47 16.71
C VAL A 114 -15.93 18.70 17.20
N LEU A 115 -15.75 17.75 18.13
CA LEU A 115 -16.88 17.03 18.74
C LEU A 115 -17.80 17.94 19.54
N ALA A 116 -17.26 18.94 20.22
CA ALA A 116 -18.07 19.96 20.92
C ALA A 116 -18.89 20.80 19.92
N LEU A 117 -18.30 21.18 18.79
CA LEU A 117 -19.01 21.86 17.70
C LEU A 117 -20.09 20.98 17.07
N GLY A 118 -19.82 19.69 16.87
CA GLY A 118 -20.81 18.71 16.40
C GLY A 118 -22.02 18.60 17.34
N ARG A 119 -21.80 18.55 18.65
CA ARG A 119 -22.90 18.58 19.65
C ARG A 119 -23.70 19.87 19.58
N MET A 120 -23.01 21.01 19.50
CA MET A 120 -23.66 22.32 19.39
C MET A 120 -24.49 22.44 18.11
N MET A 121 -24.02 21.85 17.00
CA MET A 121 -24.78 21.77 15.75
C MET A 121 -26.09 21.00 15.95
N LEU A 122 -26.05 19.88 16.68
CA LEU A 122 -27.25 19.08 16.98
C LEU A 122 -28.23 19.80 17.92
N ASP A 123 -27.70 20.55 18.92
CA ASP A 123 -28.52 21.23 19.92
C ASP A 123 -29.10 22.56 19.42
N ASN A 124 -28.36 23.32 18.63
CA ASN A 124 -28.68 24.70 18.28
C ASN A 124 -28.85 24.97 16.78
N GLY A 125 -28.60 23.95 15.95
CA GLY A 125 -28.66 24.00 14.50
C GLY A 125 -27.35 24.45 13.83
N ILE A 126 -27.14 23.95 12.62
CA ILE A 126 -25.89 24.12 11.87
C ILE A 126 -25.57 25.58 11.55
N GLN A 127 -26.56 26.39 11.18
CA GLN A 127 -26.36 27.79 10.81
C GLN A 127 -25.73 28.59 11.96
N LYS A 128 -26.26 28.46 13.18
CA LYS A 128 -25.71 29.16 14.35
C LYS A 128 -24.33 28.69 14.72
N THR A 129 -24.03 27.41 14.51
CA THR A 129 -22.73 26.84 14.78
C THR A 129 -21.69 27.34 13.76
N LEU A 130 -22.01 27.39 12.47
CA LEU A 130 -21.16 27.96 11.42
C LEU A 130 -20.86 29.44 11.67
N GLU A 131 -21.89 30.25 12.05
CA GLU A 131 -21.69 31.64 12.42
C GLU A 131 -20.77 31.82 13.64
N ALA A 132 -20.86 30.90 14.60
CA ALA A 132 -20.01 30.90 15.79
C ALA A 132 -18.57 30.57 15.44
N VAL A 133 -18.35 29.52 14.64
CA VAL A 133 -17.03 29.08 14.17
C VAL A 133 -16.35 30.19 13.38
N ALA A 134 -17.06 30.80 12.43
CA ALA A 134 -16.55 31.93 11.63
C ALA A 134 -16.12 33.14 12.52
N LYS A 135 -16.88 33.43 13.59
CA LYS A 135 -16.55 34.52 14.56
C LYS A 135 -15.36 34.17 15.47
N MET A 136 -14.99 32.91 15.60
CA MET A 136 -13.84 32.48 16.42
C MET A 136 -12.50 32.85 15.82
N LYS A 137 -12.43 33.06 14.51
CA LYS A 137 -11.21 33.39 13.77
C LYS A 137 -10.09 32.36 13.97
N ALA A 138 -10.42 31.10 13.98
CA ALA A 138 -9.52 29.95 14.11
C ALA A 138 -9.63 29.06 12.86
N PRO A 139 -8.89 29.37 11.78
CA PRO A 139 -9.00 28.66 10.50
C PRO A 139 -8.74 27.15 10.59
N GLU A 140 -7.84 26.74 11.48
CA GLU A 140 -7.55 25.33 11.74
C GLU A 140 -8.78 24.58 12.27
N LEU A 141 -9.51 25.18 13.21
CA LEU A 141 -10.72 24.60 13.77
C LEU A 141 -11.88 24.63 12.77
N GLU A 142 -11.94 25.67 11.96
CA GLU A 142 -12.94 25.82 10.91
C GLU A 142 -12.78 24.76 9.83
N ASP A 143 -11.54 24.46 9.45
CA ASP A 143 -11.21 23.42 8.48
C ASP A 143 -11.50 22.01 9.03
N ASP A 144 -11.14 21.74 10.28
CA ASP A 144 -11.45 20.50 10.96
C ASP A 144 -12.97 20.28 11.11
N PHE A 145 -13.72 21.35 11.39
CA PHE A 145 -15.17 21.28 11.45
C PHE A 145 -15.82 21.06 10.07
N HIS A 146 -15.27 21.69 9.01
CA HIS A 146 -15.71 21.40 7.64
C HIS A 146 -15.53 19.93 7.28
N ARG A 147 -14.37 19.35 7.58
CA ARG A 147 -14.09 17.92 7.36
C ARG A 147 -15.08 17.02 8.11
N PHE A 148 -15.37 17.36 9.36
CA PHE A 148 -16.40 16.68 10.13
C PHE A 148 -17.78 16.75 9.46
N LEU A 149 -18.20 17.92 8.98
CA LEU A 149 -19.49 18.08 8.30
C LEU A 149 -19.59 17.27 7.02
N VAL A 150 -18.51 17.20 6.23
CA VAL A 150 -18.45 16.35 5.01
C VAL A 150 -18.62 14.89 5.37
N GLN A 151 -17.89 14.38 6.37
CA GLN A 151 -18.03 13.00 6.82
C GLN A 151 -19.42 12.71 7.40
N TYR A 152 -19.99 13.67 8.14
CA TYR A 152 -21.34 13.59 8.70
C TYR A 152 -22.41 13.47 7.62
N LEU A 153 -22.26 14.24 6.54
CA LEU A 153 -23.13 14.14 5.36
C LEU A 153 -23.01 12.78 4.67
N LEU A 154 -21.78 12.28 4.51
CA LEU A 154 -21.49 10.99 3.89
C LEU A 154 -22.06 9.80 4.66
N SER A 155 -22.19 9.95 5.98
CA SER A 155 -22.77 8.94 6.87
C SER A 155 -24.32 8.91 6.83
N GLY A 156 -24.95 9.69 5.94
CA GLY A 156 -26.41 9.66 5.69
C GLY A 156 -27.25 10.64 6.48
N HIS A 157 -26.66 11.67 7.10
CA HIS A 157 -27.34 12.65 7.94
C HIS A 157 -27.70 13.97 7.20
N GLU A 158 -28.08 13.84 5.95
CA GLU A 158 -28.45 14.95 5.08
C GLU A 158 -29.56 15.82 5.69
N ASP A 159 -30.56 15.22 6.36
CA ASP A 159 -31.69 15.94 6.90
C ASP A 159 -31.31 16.94 8.01
N GLU A 160 -30.28 16.65 8.79
CA GLU A 160 -29.82 17.49 9.88
C GLU A 160 -29.05 18.72 9.37
N LEU A 161 -28.42 18.57 8.18
CA LEU A 161 -27.70 19.64 7.50
C LEU A 161 -28.54 20.49 6.55
N ARG A 162 -29.81 20.18 6.32
CA ARG A 162 -30.69 20.91 5.36
C ARG A 162 -30.86 22.40 5.65
N GLN A 163 -30.58 22.86 6.85
CA GLN A 163 -30.62 24.28 7.20
C GLN A 163 -29.31 25.02 6.95
N THR A 164 -28.29 24.33 6.38
CA THR A 164 -27.01 24.96 5.99
C THR A 164 -27.26 26.02 4.91
N PRO A 165 -26.62 27.20 5.00
CA PRO A 165 -26.70 28.20 3.94
C PRO A 165 -26.37 27.62 2.57
N LYS A 166 -27.00 28.10 1.50
CA LYS A 166 -26.93 27.53 0.15
C LYS A 166 -25.48 27.43 -0.40
N ARG A 167 -24.60 28.38 -0.02
CA ARG A 167 -23.19 28.41 -0.46
C ARG A 167 -22.41 27.24 0.18
N GLU A 168 -22.49 27.11 1.48
CA GLU A 168 -21.82 26.07 2.26
C GLU A 168 -22.42 24.71 1.95
N TRP A 169 -23.74 24.61 1.73
CA TRP A 169 -24.40 23.39 1.29
C TRP A 169 -23.82 22.84 -0.01
N LYS A 170 -23.53 23.70 -0.98
CA LYS A 170 -22.89 23.30 -2.23
C LYS A 170 -21.48 22.75 -2.00
N SER A 171 -20.71 23.39 -1.15
CA SER A 171 -19.39 22.96 -0.77
C SER A 171 -19.38 21.56 -0.13
N LEU A 172 -20.28 21.32 0.80
CA LEU A 172 -20.40 20.00 1.45
C LEU A 172 -20.76 18.86 0.48
N HIS A 173 -21.31 19.20 -0.69
CA HIS A 173 -21.63 18.25 -1.76
C HIS A 173 -20.54 18.17 -2.85
N MET A 174 -19.36 18.71 -2.61
CA MET A 174 -18.20 18.48 -3.45
C MET A 174 -17.43 17.25 -2.97
N ARG A 175 -16.85 16.51 -3.93
CA ARG A 175 -15.92 15.42 -3.68
C ARG A 175 -14.52 15.86 -4.02
N LEU A 176 -13.60 15.62 -3.10
CA LEU A 176 -12.19 15.93 -3.27
C LEU A 176 -11.45 14.72 -3.83
N TYR A 177 -10.67 14.96 -4.87
CA TYR A 177 -9.80 13.95 -5.49
C TYR A 177 -8.36 14.44 -5.46
N GLN A 178 -7.44 13.56 -5.14
CA GLN A 178 -6.03 13.78 -5.41
C GLN A 178 -5.68 13.20 -6.79
N ILE A 179 -4.91 13.97 -7.55
CA ILE A 179 -4.42 13.57 -8.86
C ILE A 179 -2.94 13.24 -8.72
N VAL A 180 -2.61 11.96 -8.84
CA VAL A 180 -1.24 11.48 -8.71
C VAL A 180 -0.73 11.06 -10.08
N LEU A 181 0.27 11.78 -10.57
CA LEU A 181 0.87 11.51 -11.89
C LEU A 181 1.89 10.37 -11.77
N PRO A 182 2.14 9.59 -12.84
CA PRO A 182 3.17 8.57 -12.85
C PRO A 182 4.56 9.22 -12.83
N ASP A 183 5.51 8.62 -12.12
CA ASP A 183 6.89 9.12 -11.95
C ASP A 183 7.66 9.23 -13.29
N ASN A 184 7.30 8.40 -14.27
CA ASN A 184 7.70 8.58 -15.67
C ASN A 184 6.44 8.88 -16.47
N ASN A 185 6.39 10.02 -17.12
CA ASN A 185 5.24 10.44 -17.92
C ASN A 185 4.94 9.51 -19.13
N GLY A 186 5.46 8.27 -19.15
CA GLY A 186 5.22 7.28 -20.19
C GLY A 186 5.39 7.83 -21.62
N GLU A 187 4.39 7.62 -22.47
CA GLU A 187 4.34 8.25 -23.80
C GLU A 187 4.05 9.76 -23.72
N THR A 188 3.37 10.22 -22.66
CA THR A 188 3.07 11.64 -22.45
C THR A 188 4.30 12.45 -22.08
N GLY A 189 5.28 11.90 -21.35
CA GLY A 189 6.53 12.57 -21.00
C GLY A 189 7.52 12.76 -22.16
N LYS A 190 7.26 12.12 -23.31
CA LYS A 190 8.02 12.37 -24.55
C LYS A 190 7.54 13.62 -25.30
N LYS A 191 6.40 14.19 -24.90
CA LYS A 191 5.86 15.42 -25.49
C LYS A 191 6.60 16.62 -24.91
N GLY A 192 6.88 17.62 -25.71
CA GLY A 192 7.47 18.87 -25.22
C GLY A 192 6.51 19.60 -24.26
N SER A 193 7.05 20.39 -23.33
CA SER A 193 6.24 21.14 -22.33
C SER A 193 5.07 21.91 -22.96
N ARG A 194 5.24 22.48 -24.12
CA ARG A 194 4.16 23.19 -24.84
C ARG A 194 3.02 22.28 -25.25
N GLU A 195 3.30 21.10 -25.79
CA GLU A 195 2.28 20.14 -26.17
C GLU A 195 1.52 19.62 -24.95
N PHE A 196 2.21 19.47 -23.84
CA PHE A 196 1.61 19.05 -22.57
C PHE A 196 0.65 20.12 -22.02
N ILE A 197 1.06 21.39 -22.01
CA ILE A 197 0.20 22.50 -21.61
C ILE A 197 -1.01 22.65 -22.56
N GLN A 198 -0.83 22.40 -23.84
CA GLN A 198 -1.92 22.38 -24.82
C GLN A 198 -2.95 21.26 -24.53
N MET A 199 -2.51 20.12 -24.01
CA MET A 199 -3.44 19.08 -23.52
C MET A 199 -4.29 19.60 -22.34
N MET A 200 -3.69 20.36 -21.42
CA MET A 200 -4.43 20.99 -20.33
C MET A 200 -5.45 22.02 -20.83
N GLU A 201 -5.18 22.75 -21.90
CA GLU A 201 -6.19 23.62 -22.50
C GLU A 201 -7.42 22.84 -22.98
N GLN A 202 -7.20 21.67 -23.63
CA GLN A 202 -8.30 20.79 -24.05
C GLN A 202 -9.02 20.14 -22.86
N TYR A 203 -8.27 19.79 -21.82
CA TYR A 203 -8.83 19.32 -20.56
C TYR A 203 -9.80 20.35 -19.96
N TYR A 204 -9.41 21.63 -19.88
CA TYR A 204 -10.28 22.70 -19.39
C TYR A 204 -11.52 22.90 -20.25
N ALA A 205 -11.41 22.77 -21.55
CA ALA A 205 -12.57 22.85 -22.44
C ALA A 205 -13.57 21.73 -22.16
N SER A 206 -13.07 20.50 -21.91
CA SER A 206 -13.92 19.36 -21.54
C SER A 206 -14.55 19.51 -20.15
N MET A 207 -13.80 20.01 -19.17
CA MET A 207 -14.31 20.29 -17.82
C MET A 207 -15.41 21.37 -17.85
N GLN A 208 -15.28 22.38 -18.71
CA GLN A 208 -16.32 23.40 -18.90
C GLN A 208 -17.59 22.83 -19.53
N ALA A 209 -17.46 21.98 -20.54
CA ALA A 209 -18.60 21.33 -21.15
C ALA A 209 -19.40 20.53 -20.11
N MET A 210 -18.68 19.79 -19.24
CA MET A 210 -19.28 19.05 -18.12
C MET A 210 -20.02 19.96 -17.14
N ALA A 211 -19.40 21.07 -16.71
CA ALA A 211 -20.00 22.01 -15.76
C ALA A 211 -21.20 22.79 -16.36
N SER A 212 -21.27 22.95 -17.69
CA SER A 212 -22.35 23.63 -18.39
C SER A 212 -23.59 22.77 -18.58
N ASP A 213 -23.49 21.46 -18.47
CA ASP A 213 -24.57 20.48 -18.75
C ASP A 213 -25.45 20.17 -17.52
N THR A 214 -25.12 20.71 -16.36
CA THR A 214 -25.87 20.49 -15.13
C THR A 214 -27.13 21.33 -15.06
N ARG A 215 -28.19 20.84 -14.37
CA ARG A 215 -29.48 21.58 -14.24
C ARG A 215 -29.35 22.93 -13.54
N ASP A 216 -28.35 23.09 -12.66
CA ASP A 216 -28.02 24.31 -11.92
C ASP A 216 -26.85 25.10 -12.55
N SER A 217 -26.66 24.98 -13.85
CA SER A 217 -25.50 25.42 -14.65
C SER A 217 -25.06 26.88 -14.49
N GLU A 218 -25.87 27.73 -13.87
CA GLU A 218 -25.50 29.14 -13.63
C GLU A 218 -24.54 29.34 -12.45
N ASN A 219 -24.41 28.35 -11.58
CA ASN A 219 -23.65 28.44 -10.34
C ASN A 219 -22.73 27.26 -10.07
N ASP A 220 -22.60 26.31 -10.98
CA ASP A 220 -21.70 25.18 -10.75
C ASP A 220 -20.27 25.53 -11.13
N TYR A 221 -19.36 25.27 -10.24
CA TYR A 221 -17.94 25.47 -10.37
C TYR A 221 -17.19 24.24 -9.79
N TYR A 222 -15.94 24.11 -10.12
CA TYR A 222 -15.02 23.15 -9.53
C TYR A 222 -13.76 23.87 -9.04
N ALA A 223 -13.05 23.26 -8.10
CA ALA A 223 -11.81 23.80 -7.58
C ALA A 223 -10.63 22.92 -8.00
N MET A 224 -9.51 23.54 -8.36
CA MET A 224 -8.22 22.88 -8.54
C MET A 224 -7.22 23.49 -7.58
N GLU A 225 -6.42 22.63 -6.92
CA GLU A 225 -5.60 23.08 -5.81
C GLU A 225 -4.22 22.41 -5.88
N ILE A 226 -3.18 23.15 -5.54
CA ILE A 226 -1.85 22.63 -5.24
C ILE A 226 -1.61 22.92 -3.78
N ALA A 227 -1.40 21.88 -2.98
CA ALA A 227 -1.23 22.09 -1.55
C ALA A 227 -0.14 21.20 -0.95
N ILE A 228 0.48 21.74 0.09
CA ILE A 228 1.28 20.99 1.05
C ILE A 228 0.61 21.15 2.42
N ALA A 229 0.13 20.03 2.95
CA ALA A 229 -0.53 20.01 4.24
C ALA A 229 0.48 20.19 5.38
N ASN A 230 0.03 20.74 6.50
CA ASN A 230 0.82 20.77 7.73
C ASN A 230 1.25 19.35 8.11
N ASN A 231 2.49 19.18 8.53
CA ASN A 231 3.12 17.89 8.85
C ASN A 231 3.32 16.92 7.66
N SER A 232 3.16 17.38 6.41
CA SER A 232 3.47 16.64 5.19
C SER A 232 4.74 17.17 4.50
N ASN A 233 5.40 16.30 3.73
CA ASN A 233 6.44 16.72 2.79
C ASN A 233 5.93 16.72 1.34
N ASP A 234 4.72 16.19 1.13
CA ASP A 234 4.22 15.93 -0.22
C ASP A 234 3.42 17.12 -0.72
N VAL A 235 3.81 17.64 -1.87
CA VAL A 235 3.00 18.57 -2.67
C VAL A 235 2.02 17.73 -3.49
N ILE A 236 0.73 18.03 -3.39
CA ILE A 236 -0.32 17.23 -4.01
C ILE A 236 -1.21 18.14 -4.86
N PHE A 237 -1.59 17.63 -6.02
CA PHE A 237 -2.63 18.23 -6.86
C PHE A 237 -4.00 17.68 -6.44
N TYR A 238 -4.88 18.56 -6.03
CA TYR A 238 -6.24 18.22 -5.69
C TYR A 238 -7.24 18.83 -6.68
N THR A 239 -8.38 18.18 -6.84
CA THR A 239 -9.52 18.71 -7.58
C THR A 239 -10.80 18.38 -6.83
N ALA A 240 -11.58 19.41 -6.49
CA ALA A 240 -12.90 19.24 -5.88
C ALA A 240 -13.98 19.50 -6.94
N VAL A 241 -14.88 18.51 -7.10
CA VAL A 241 -15.97 18.57 -8.08
C VAL A 241 -17.32 18.29 -7.41
N PRO A 242 -18.42 18.89 -7.84
CA PRO A 242 -19.76 18.54 -7.38
C PRO A 242 -20.07 17.05 -7.56
N ASN A 243 -20.81 16.45 -6.64
CA ASN A 243 -21.18 15.03 -6.67
C ASN A 243 -21.77 14.58 -8.02
N ALA A 244 -22.56 15.45 -8.66
CA ALA A 244 -23.16 15.14 -9.97
C ALA A 244 -22.15 15.01 -11.12
N MET A 245 -20.90 15.41 -10.93
CA MET A 245 -19.85 15.46 -11.95
C MET A 245 -18.78 14.38 -11.77
N THR A 246 -18.79 13.64 -10.68
CA THR A 246 -17.70 12.71 -10.27
C THR A 246 -17.34 11.69 -11.34
N ASP A 247 -18.33 10.96 -11.87
CA ASP A 247 -18.09 9.91 -12.89
C ASP A 247 -17.55 10.46 -14.22
N THR A 248 -17.96 11.69 -14.57
CA THR A 248 -17.52 12.33 -15.82
C THR A 248 -16.14 12.94 -15.63
N PHE A 249 -15.86 13.52 -14.46
CA PHE A 249 -14.55 14.08 -14.11
C PHE A 249 -13.44 13.05 -14.25
N GLU A 250 -13.61 11.89 -13.63
CA GLU A 250 -12.60 10.84 -13.70
C GLU A 250 -12.31 10.39 -15.14
N LYS A 251 -13.36 10.22 -15.96
CA LYS A 251 -13.23 9.89 -17.39
C LYS A 251 -12.48 10.96 -18.17
N ILE A 252 -12.71 12.24 -17.87
CA ILE A 252 -12.01 13.35 -18.52
C ILE A 252 -10.52 13.32 -18.13
N VAL A 253 -10.20 13.23 -16.83
CA VAL A 253 -8.78 13.17 -16.39
C VAL A 253 -8.05 12.00 -17.06
N LEU A 254 -8.61 10.80 -16.99
CA LEU A 254 -7.99 9.60 -17.56
C LEU A 254 -7.99 9.57 -19.09
N GLY A 255 -8.86 10.36 -19.74
CA GLY A 255 -8.86 10.54 -21.17
C GLY A 255 -7.64 11.33 -21.67
N TYR A 256 -7.24 12.35 -20.93
CA TYR A 256 -6.06 13.17 -21.25
C TYR A 256 -4.77 12.64 -20.59
N PHE A 257 -4.87 12.07 -19.39
CA PHE A 257 -3.77 11.53 -18.58
C PHE A 257 -4.03 10.07 -18.22
N PRO A 258 -3.87 9.13 -19.17
CA PRO A 258 -4.25 7.72 -18.99
C PRO A 258 -3.56 7.03 -17.82
N ASP A 259 -2.32 7.43 -17.55
CA ASP A 259 -1.46 6.85 -16.51
C ASP A 259 -1.59 7.56 -15.15
N ALA A 260 -2.41 8.63 -15.06
CA ALA A 260 -2.68 9.30 -13.79
C ALA A 260 -3.56 8.42 -12.90
N ARG A 261 -3.38 8.55 -11.58
CA ARG A 261 -4.29 7.99 -10.58
C ARG A 261 -5.20 9.10 -10.08
N VAL A 262 -6.49 8.87 -10.13
CA VAL A 262 -7.52 9.73 -9.57
C VAL A 262 -8.03 9.01 -8.33
N GLU A 263 -7.70 9.53 -7.15
CA GLU A 263 -8.04 8.90 -5.88
C GLU A 263 -8.96 9.83 -5.09
N GLU A 264 -10.16 9.35 -4.74
CA GLU A 264 -11.06 10.10 -3.87
C GLU A 264 -10.45 10.21 -2.47
N CYS A 265 -10.41 11.41 -1.92
CA CYS A 265 -9.92 11.66 -0.58
C CYS A 265 -11.05 11.40 0.41
N ALA A 266 -10.88 10.39 1.28
CA ALA A 266 -11.81 10.12 2.37
C ALA A 266 -11.82 11.26 3.41
N GLU A 267 -10.68 11.96 3.54
CA GLU A 267 -10.50 13.11 4.42
C GLU A 267 -9.89 14.27 3.63
N ASP A 268 -10.33 15.49 3.89
CA ASP A 268 -9.75 16.69 3.31
C ASP A 268 -8.36 16.96 3.94
N TYR A 269 -7.49 17.68 3.24
CA TYR A 269 -6.18 18.07 3.74
C TYR A 269 -6.28 19.36 4.58
N ASN A 270 -5.36 19.57 5.52
CA ASN A 270 -5.27 20.78 6.34
C ASN A 270 -3.89 21.41 6.23
N ILE A 271 -3.84 22.66 5.79
CA ILE A 271 -2.60 23.45 5.70
C ILE A 271 -2.30 24.23 6.98
N PHE A 272 -3.26 24.37 7.89
CA PHE A 272 -3.16 25.24 9.04
C PHE A 272 -2.41 24.59 10.19
N HIS A 273 -1.54 25.39 10.81
CA HIS A 273 -0.81 25.00 12.02
C HIS A 273 -1.60 25.45 13.25
N ASP A 274 -1.84 24.53 14.19
CA ASP A 274 -2.57 24.80 15.42
C ASP A 274 -1.85 25.88 16.24
N GLY A 275 -2.56 26.97 16.54
CA GLY A 275 -1.97 28.15 17.20
C GLY A 275 -1.00 28.97 16.35
N GLY A 276 -0.88 28.69 15.05
CA GLY A 276 -0.01 29.40 14.12
C GLY A 276 -0.61 30.68 13.55
N TYR A 277 0.12 31.27 12.61
CA TYR A 277 -0.27 32.49 11.91
C TYR A 277 -0.57 32.17 10.45
N GLN A 278 -1.66 32.73 9.94
CA GLN A 278 -2.13 32.54 8.58
C GLN A 278 -2.12 33.85 7.80
N VAL A 279 -1.70 33.77 6.53
CA VAL A 279 -1.74 34.86 5.58
C VAL A 279 -2.36 34.33 4.28
N SER A 280 -3.33 35.06 3.76
CA SER A 280 -3.95 34.80 2.47
C SER A 280 -3.67 35.92 1.48
N SER A 281 -3.77 35.59 0.20
CA SER A 281 -3.59 36.55 -0.90
C SER A 281 -4.52 36.19 -2.04
N VAL A 282 -5.26 37.20 -2.52
CA VAL A 282 -6.24 37.06 -3.59
C VAL A 282 -5.72 37.75 -4.84
N ALA A 283 -5.78 37.05 -5.98
CA ALA A 283 -5.34 37.59 -7.25
C ALA A 283 -6.36 38.60 -7.82
N ARG A 284 -5.82 39.67 -8.38
CA ARG A 284 -6.60 40.74 -9.06
C ARG A 284 -5.89 41.12 -10.34
N PRO A 285 -6.62 41.44 -11.42
CA PRO A 285 -6.03 42.05 -12.62
C PRO A 285 -5.48 43.44 -12.31
N HIS A 286 -4.28 43.76 -12.80
CA HIS A 286 -3.69 45.09 -12.63
C HIS A 286 -4.38 46.15 -13.50
N LYS A 287 -4.74 45.77 -14.75
CA LYS A 287 -5.53 46.57 -15.67
C LYS A 287 -6.93 45.95 -15.83
N LEU A 288 -7.74 46.44 -16.76
CA LEU A 288 -9.01 45.78 -17.09
C LEU A 288 -8.81 44.31 -17.41
N ALA A 289 -9.69 43.47 -16.92
CA ALA A 289 -9.62 42.04 -17.10
C ALA A 289 -9.72 41.58 -18.58
N ALA A 290 -10.13 42.48 -19.46
CA ALA A 290 -10.14 42.27 -20.92
C ALA A 290 -8.74 42.12 -21.52
N TYR A 291 -7.69 42.66 -20.86
CA TYR A 291 -6.33 42.49 -21.35
C TYR A 291 -5.79 41.11 -20.97
N PRO A 292 -5.09 40.43 -21.92
CA PRO A 292 -4.50 39.12 -21.66
C PRO A 292 -3.23 39.23 -20.79
N ILE A 293 -2.94 38.18 -20.05
CA ILE A 293 -1.62 37.92 -19.47
C ILE A 293 -0.74 37.14 -20.46
N ARG A 294 0.54 37.05 -20.20
CA ARG A 294 1.48 36.23 -20.98
C ARG A 294 1.10 34.75 -20.90
N THR A 295 1.10 34.09 -22.05
CA THR A 295 0.72 32.67 -22.14
C THR A 295 1.94 31.77 -22.40
N TYR A 296 1.78 30.46 -22.21
CA TYR A 296 2.81 29.44 -22.43
C TYR A 296 3.39 29.45 -23.85
N GLU A 297 2.66 30.00 -24.82
CA GLU A 297 3.16 30.17 -26.20
C GLU A 297 4.34 31.14 -26.26
N GLU A 298 4.45 32.06 -25.29
CA GLU A 298 5.45 33.15 -25.21
C GLU A 298 6.48 32.90 -24.08
N LEU A 299 6.27 31.88 -23.25
CA LEU A 299 7.17 31.46 -22.19
C LEU A 299 8.14 30.38 -22.69
N GLU A 300 9.35 30.38 -22.16
CA GLU A 300 10.32 29.28 -22.33
C GLU A 300 10.21 28.31 -21.15
N GLY A 301 10.04 27.01 -21.45
CA GLY A 301 9.94 25.97 -20.44
C GLY A 301 8.55 25.79 -19.84
N ASP A 302 8.51 25.09 -18.70
CA ASP A 302 7.31 24.73 -17.97
C ASP A 302 6.94 25.83 -16.98
N SER A 303 5.81 26.53 -17.23
CA SER A 303 5.42 27.75 -16.50
C SER A 303 5.02 27.50 -15.03
N ILE A 304 4.62 26.27 -14.66
CA ILE A 304 4.28 25.92 -13.27
C ILE A 304 5.53 25.66 -12.40
N SER A 305 6.69 25.45 -13.02
CA SER A 305 7.91 25.06 -12.34
C SER A 305 8.33 26.04 -11.26
N LEU A 306 8.15 27.34 -11.47
CA LEU A 306 8.50 28.35 -10.45
C LEU A 306 7.58 28.26 -9.23
N ILE A 307 6.29 28.02 -9.43
CA ILE A 307 5.31 27.85 -8.36
C ILE A 307 5.67 26.58 -7.57
N MET A 308 5.92 25.46 -8.25
CA MET A 308 6.31 24.20 -7.63
C MET A 308 7.59 24.33 -6.80
N ASN A 309 8.59 25.06 -7.32
CA ASN A 309 9.83 25.31 -6.59
C ASN A 309 9.64 26.13 -5.30
N SER A 310 8.62 27.00 -5.23
CA SER A 310 8.28 27.71 -3.99
C SER A 310 7.67 26.77 -2.96
N PHE A 311 6.87 25.81 -3.37
CA PHE A 311 6.35 24.77 -2.47
C PHE A 311 7.46 23.89 -1.88
N THR A 312 8.54 23.60 -2.61
CA THR A 312 9.66 22.78 -2.10
C THR A 312 10.44 23.43 -0.96
N LYS A 313 10.26 24.74 -0.71
CA LYS A 313 10.93 25.47 0.39
C LYS A 313 10.13 25.46 1.70
N ILE A 314 8.95 24.86 1.71
CA ILE A 314 8.05 24.76 2.86
C ILE A 314 8.51 23.61 3.75
N LYS A 315 8.60 23.85 5.06
CA LYS A 315 9.07 22.85 6.01
C LYS A 315 7.95 21.88 6.37
N LYS A 316 8.32 20.65 6.68
CA LYS A 316 7.38 19.60 7.07
C LYS A 316 6.59 19.95 8.33
N GLU A 317 7.27 20.47 9.35
CA GLU A 317 6.68 20.73 10.67
C GLU A 317 6.32 22.20 10.79
N GLY A 318 5.06 22.47 11.16
CA GLY A 318 4.58 23.81 11.48
C GLY A 318 4.32 24.72 10.28
N GLU A 319 4.47 24.25 9.04
CA GLU A 319 4.22 25.04 7.84
C GLU A 319 3.29 24.31 6.88
N GLY A 320 2.42 25.06 6.23
CA GLY A 320 1.55 24.58 5.16
C GLY A 320 1.23 25.70 4.18
N ALA A 321 0.94 25.39 2.93
CA ALA A 321 0.51 26.36 1.93
C ALA A 321 -0.39 25.73 0.88
N ALA A 322 -1.20 26.57 0.24
CA ALA A 322 -2.06 26.19 -0.87
C ALA A 322 -2.15 27.27 -1.94
N PHE A 323 -2.26 26.82 -3.17
CA PHE A 323 -2.73 27.58 -4.33
C PHE A 323 -4.06 26.98 -4.76
N GLN A 324 -5.15 27.74 -4.61
CA GLN A 324 -6.50 27.35 -4.96
C GLN A 324 -7.00 28.18 -6.14
N ILE A 325 -7.60 27.53 -7.13
CA ILE A 325 -8.30 28.17 -8.21
C ILE A 325 -9.67 27.54 -8.37
N LEU A 326 -10.72 28.35 -8.19
CA LEU A 326 -12.09 27.96 -8.51
C LEU A 326 -12.40 28.39 -9.92
N ILE A 327 -13.09 27.53 -10.67
CA ILE A 327 -13.32 27.69 -12.10
C ILE A 327 -14.79 27.44 -12.40
N ARG A 328 -15.46 28.38 -13.03
CA ARG A 328 -16.84 28.20 -13.51
C ARG A 328 -16.98 28.62 -14.99
N PRO A 329 -17.93 28.04 -15.73
CA PRO A 329 -18.27 28.48 -17.07
C PRO A 329 -18.75 29.93 -17.06
N ALA A 330 -18.15 30.79 -17.91
CA ALA A 330 -18.53 32.18 -18.00
C ALA A 330 -19.65 32.43 -19.03
N LYS A 331 -20.04 31.40 -19.79
CA LYS A 331 -20.95 31.52 -20.92
C LYS A 331 -20.53 32.69 -21.83
N ASP A 332 -21.47 33.46 -22.34
CA ASP A 332 -21.19 34.60 -23.22
C ASP A 332 -20.98 35.93 -22.49
N LYS A 333 -21.00 35.98 -21.17
CA LYS A 333 -20.95 37.21 -20.37
C LYS A 333 -19.75 38.08 -20.75
N PHE A 334 -18.54 37.56 -20.53
CA PHE A 334 -17.31 38.30 -20.78
C PHE A 334 -17.03 38.46 -22.29
N LEU A 335 -17.40 37.46 -23.11
CA LEU A 335 -17.24 37.56 -24.56
C LEU A 335 -18.01 38.73 -25.11
N LYS A 336 -19.27 38.93 -24.71
CA LYS A 336 -20.09 40.08 -25.12
C LYS A 336 -19.53 41.41 -24.62
N GLU A 337 -19.14 41.43 -23.33
CA GLU A 337 -18.53 42.60 -22.70
C GLU A 337 -17.25 43.04 -23.42
N PHE A 338 -16.31 42.12 -23.63
CA PHE A 338 -15.03 42.43 -24.28
C PHE A 338 -15.20 42.74 -25.77
N SER A 339 -16.14 42.11 -26.47
CA SER A 339 -16.48 42.47 -27.85
C SER A 339 -17.05 43.88 -27.95
N HIS A 340 -17.91 44.29 -27.04
CA HIS A 340 -18.41 45.68 -26.98
C HIS A 340 -17.30 46.69 -26.68
N MET A 341 -16.31 46.35 -25.86
CA MET A 341 -15.12 47.19 -25.64
C MET A 341 -14.33 47.39 -26.91
N ILE A 342 -14.12 46.33 -27.71
CA ILE A 342 -13.47 46.40 -29.02
C ILE A 342 -14.26 47.34 -29.96
N ASP A 343 -15.58 47.16 -30.06
CA ASP A 343 -16.45 48.00 -30.91
C ASP A 343 -16.38 49.47 -30.51
N ASP A 344 -16.40 49.79 -29.22
CA ASP A 344 -16.29 51.15 -28.69
C ASP A 344 -14.91 51.77 -28.97
N MET A 345 -13.81 50.99 -28.89
CA MET A 345 -12.45 51.45 -29.27
C MET A 345 -12.38 51.71 -30.77
N GLN A 346 -12.92 50.82 -31.60
CA GLN A 346 -12.99 51.01 -33.06
C GLN A 346 -13.82 52.26 -33.49
N LYS A 347 -14.80 52.64 -32.67
CA LYS A 347 -15.58 53.92 -32.82
C LYS A 347 -14.83 55.13 -32.29
N GLY A 348 -13.57 54.99 -31.83
CA GLY A 348 -12.72 56.09 -31.39
C GLY A 348 -12.93 56.53 -29.93
N GLN A 349 -13.54 55.72 -29.08
CA GLN A 349 -13.60 55.99 -27.65
C GLN A 349 -12.24 55.68 -27.02
N SER A 350 -11.81 56.52 -26.06
CA SER A 350 -10.57 56.25 -25.36
C SER A 350 -10.73 55.13 -24.31
N ILE A 351 -9.67 54.38 -24.08
CA ILE A 351 -9.63 53.32 -23.04
C ILE A 351 -10.07 53.87 -21.67
N LYS A 352 -9.59 55.08 -21.31
CA LYS A 352 -9.99 55.76 -20.06
C LYS A 352 -11.49 56.01 -19.92
N ASP A 353 -12.16 56.33 -21.05
CA ASP A 353 -13.62 56.53 -21.05
C ASP A 353 -14.37 55.20 -20.93
N ILE A 354 -13.79 54.09 -21.45
CA ILE A 354 -14.34 52.76 -21.36
C ILE A 354 -14.15 52.21 -19.91
N GLU A 355 -12.96 52.42 -19.32
CA GLU A 355 -12.69 52.10 -17.91
C GLU A 355 -13.62 52.83 -16.96
N ALA A 356 -13.87 54.11 -17.20
CA ALA A 356 -14.84 54.91 -16.42
C ALA A 356 -16.26 54.38 -16.50
N LYS A 357 -16.66 53.75 -17.62
CA LYS A 357 -17.98 53.13 -17.76
C LYS A 357 -18.10 51.79 -17.07
N SER A 358 -17.02 51.07 -16.89
CA SER A 358 -17.03 49.72 -16.32
C SER A 358 -17.23 49.69 -14.79
N THR A 359 -17.08 50.82 -14.10
CA THR A 359 -17.37 50.95 -12.66
C THR A 359 -18.71 51.68 -12.45
N THR A 360 -19.55 51.18 -11.50
CA THR A 360 -20.87 51.78 -11.19
C THR A 360 -20.77 53.29 -10.84
N MET A 361 -19.73 53.67 -10.14
CA MET A 361 -19.46 55.08 -9.78
C MET A 361 -18.91 55.87 -10.97
N GLY A 362 -18.09 55.24 -11.81
CA GLY A 362 -17.59 55.83 -13.04
C GLY A 362 -18.65 55.96 -14.12
N ALA A 363 -19.57 55.01 -14.26
CA ALA A 363 -20.71 55.12 -15.14
C ALA A 363 -21.63 56.27 -14.73
N MET A 364 -21.93 56.45 -13.45
CA MET A 364 -22.72 57.56 -12.94
C MET A 364 -22.03 58.89 -13.18
N TRP A 365 -20.73 58.98 -12.99
CA TRP A 365 -19.94 60.19 -13.28
C TRP A 365 -19.85 60.47 -14.78
N TYR A 366 -19.69 59.44 -15.61
CA TYR A 366 -19.65 59.58 -17.09
C TYR A 366 -20.96 60.09 -17.64
N TYR A 367 -22.10 59.55 -17.23
CA TYR A 367 -23.43 60.01 -17.66
C TYR A 367 -23.74 61.38 -17.12
N THR A 368 -23.37 61.76 -15.90
CA THR A 368 -23.51 63.11 -15.36
C THR A 368 -22.63 64.10 -16.14
N LYS A 369 -21.40 63.76 -16.47
CA LYS A 369 -20.54 64.61 -17.31
C LYS A 369 -21.04 64.77 -18.74
N GLN A 370 -21.68 63.76 -19.31
CA GLN A 370 -22.35 63.85 -20.60
C GLN A 370 -23.64 64.76 -20.54
N ALA A 371 -24.42 64.66 -19.47
CA ALA A 371 -25.60 65.46 -19.26
C ALA A 371 -25.28 66.98 -19.07
N PHE A 372 -24.11 67.30 -18.55
CA PHE A 372 -23.62 68.69 -18.39
C PHE A 372 -22.91 69.23 -19.62
N LYS A 373 -22.63 68.39 -20.68
CA LYS A 373 -22.23 68.92 -22.01
C LYS A 373 -23.47 69.33 -22.75
N GLY A 374 -23.86 70.66 -22.70
CA GLY A 374 -24.98 71.23 -23.41
C GLY A 374 -24.89 70.96 -24.92
N PRO A 375 -25.98 71.22 -25.69
CA PRO A 375 -26.07 70.94 -27.13
C PRO A 375 -24.90 71.57 -27.89
N LYS A 376 -24.14 70.77 -28.62
CA LYS A 376 -23.05 71.22 -29.48
C LYS A 376 -23.64 72.05 -30.63
N HIS A 377 -23.20 73.31 -30.71
CA HIS A 377 -23.38 74.14 -31.97
C HIS A 377 -22.68 73.38 -33.09
N GLU A 378 -23.39 73.20 -34.22
CA GLU A 378 -22.87 72.75 -35.49
C GLU A 378 -21.85 73.75 -36.03
N GLY A 379 -20.58 73.40 -35.83
CA GLY A 379 -19.47 74.14 -36.37
C GLY A 379 -18.33 73.23 -36.61
N LYS A 380 -18.12 72.82 -37.87
CA LYS A 380 -16.97 72.09 -38.46
C LYS A 380 -16.24 71.12 -37.51
N GLU A 381 -16.62 69.85 -37.52
CA GLU A 381 -15.82 68.76 -37.04
C GLU A 381 -14.52 68.74 -37.88
N MET A 382 -13.47 69.32 -37.28
CA MET A 382 -12.13 68.83 -37.57
C MET A 382 -12.13 67.36 -37.14
N GLU A 383 -12.06 66.43 -38.08
CA GLU A 383 -11.76 64.99 -37.86
C GLU A 383 -10.52 64.93 -37.04
N ARG A 384 -10.68 64.92 -35.72
CA ARG A 384 -9.68 64.25 -34.86
C ARG A 384 -9.83 62.72 -35.16
N LYS A 385 -9.03 62.23 -36.09
CA LYS A 385 -8.72 60.83 -36.22
C LYS A 385 -8.03 60.48 -34.88
N THR A 386 -8.82 60.11 -33.88
CA THR A 386 -8.34 59.37 -32.74
C THR A 386 -7.96 58.03 -33.34
N PHE A 387 -6.64 57.79 -33.49
CA PHE A 387 -6.16 56.46 -33.85
C PHE A 387 -6.74 55.50 -32.81
N ALA A 388 -7.47 54.51 -33.25
CA ALA A 388 -7.84 53.38 -32.41
C ALA A 388 -6.52 52.86 -31.80
N ASP A 389 -6.54 52.55 -30.53
CA ASP A 389 -5.41 51.92 -29.90
C ASP A 389 -5.30 50.49 -30.45
N ASP A 390 -4.69 50.39 -31.65
CA ASP A 390 -4.58 49.11 -32.39
C ASP A 390 -3.90 48.02 -31.57
N GLU A 391 -3.04 48.38 -30.61
CA GLU A 391 -2.40 47.42 -29.70
C GLU A 391 -3.40 46.89 -28.67
N ALA A 392 -4.20 47.72 -28.07
CA ALA A 392 -5.24 47.33 -27.14
C ALA A 392 -6.32 46.46 -27.81
N VAL A 393 -6.75 46.84 -29.00
CA VAL A 393 -7.72 46.03 -29.80
C VAL A 393 -7.13 44.66 -30.12
N LYS A 394 -5.88 44.57 -30.53
CA LYS A 394 -5.18 43.29 -30.79
C LYS A 394 -5.07 42.44 -29.51
N ALA A 395 -4.69 43.06 -28.38
CA ALA A 395 -4.57 42.41 -27.10
C ALA A 395 -5.91 41.79 -26.64
N ILE A 396 -7.01 42.59 -26.69
CA ILE A 396 -8.33 42.09 -26.30
C ILE A 396 -8.85 41.03 -27.30
N THR A 397 -8.58 41.21 -28.60
CA THR A 397 -8.92 40.20 -29.63
C THR A 397 -8.20 38.88 -29.36
N LYS A 398 -6.94 38.93 -28.92
CA LYS A 398 -6.19 37.74 -28.48
C LYS A 398 -6.88 37.05 -27.27
N LYS A 399 -7.38 37.82 -26.30
CA LYS A 399 -8.12 37.33 -25.12
C LYS A 399 -9.38 36.57 -25.51
N ILE A 400 -10.21 37.15 -26.38
CA ILE A 400 -11.49 36.56 -26.81
C ILE A 400 -11.34 35.45 -27.86
N GLY A 401 -10.13 35.22 -28.37
CA GLY A 401 -9.82 34.15 -29.35
C GLY A 401 -9.89 32.72 -28.80
N SER A 402 -10.00 32.54 -27.51
CA SER A 402 -10.20 31.24 -26.80
C SER A 402 -11.36 31.37 -25.82
N THR A 403 -11.93 30.26 -25.43
CA THR A 403 -13.05 30.21 -24.47
C THR A 403 -12.68 30.86 -23.15
N ILE A 404 -13.53 31.75 -22.64
CA ILE A 404 -13.32 32.47 -21.37
C ILE A 404 -14.04 31.77 -20.25
N VAL A 405 -13.35 31.62 -19.13
CA VAL A 405 -13.84 31.12 -17.85
C VAL A 405 -13.78 32.21 -16.80
N ASP A 406 -14.62 32.11 -15.82
CA ASP A 406 -14.55 32.92 -14.61
C ASP A 406 -13.78 32.18 -13.54
N THR A 407 -12.88 32.87 -12.81
CA THR A 407 -12.02 32.23 -11.81
C THR A 407 -11.94 33.04 -10.52
N ASN A 408 -11.80 32.35 -9.38
CA ASN A 408 -11.26 32.93 -8.14
C ASN A 408 -9.91 32.29 -7.86
N ILE A 409 -8.89 33.10 -7.60
CA ILE A 409 -7.50 32.62 -7.40
C ILE A 409 -7.01 33.07 -6.04
N ARG A 410 -6.65 32.10 -5.18
CA ARG A 410 -6.22 32.33 -3.81
C ARG A 410 -4.90 31.62 -3.53
N LEU A 411 -4.01 32.32 -2.81
CA LEU A 411 -2.78 31.77 -2.23
C LEU A 411 -2.91 31.85 -0.71
N LEU A 412 -2.59 30.77 -0.02
CA LEU A 412 -2.65 30.72 1.44
C LEU A 412 -1.35 30.13 1.99
N ALA A 413 -0.94 30.60 3.15
CA ALA A 413 0.15 30.05 3.91
C ALA A 413 -0.15 30.08 5.41
N SER A 414 0.29 29.05 6.10
CA SER A 414 0.26 28.93 7.55
C SER A 414 1.66 28.58 8.06
N ALA A 415 2.06 29.21 9.17
CA ALA A 415 3.36 28.95 9.81
C ALA A 415 3.31 29.27 11.31
N GLU A 416 4.30 28.79 12.05
CA GLU A 416 4.45 29.06 13.49
C GLU A 416 4.52 30.56 13.84
N ASN A 417 5.00 31.38 12.92
CA ASN A 417 5.08 32.84 13.13
C ASN A 417 4.66 33.62 11.88
N LEU A 418 4.15 34.84 12.11
CA LEU A 418 3.59 35.70 11.09
C LEU A 418 4.59 36.10 10.00
N GLU A 419 5.84 36.37 10.34
CA GLU A 419 6.86 36.78 9.38
C GLU A 419 7.20 35.62 8.41
N ARG A 420 7.18 34.39 8.91
CA ARG A 420 7.39 33.23 8.05
C ARG A 420 6.19 32.97 7.12
N ALA A 421 4.97 33.08 7.62
CA ALA A 421 3.78 33.00 6.78
C ALA A 421 3.77 34.08 5.67
N LYS A 422 4.15 35.33 6.02
CA LYS A 422 4.32 36.41 5.05
C LYS A 422 5.39 36.11 4.02
N PHE A 423 6.51 35.51 4.43
CA PHE A 423 7.60 35.15 3.54
C PHE A 423 7.14 34.08 2.54
N ILE A 424 6.43 33.05 2.99
CA ILE A 424 5.90 31.99 2.11
C ILE A 424 4.96 32.60 1.06
N ILE A 425 4.01 33.44 1.46
CA ILE A 425 3.10 34.13 0.52
C ILE A 425 3.87 35.01 -0.44
N GLN A 426 4.87 35.75 0.03
CA GLN A 426 5.67 36.62 -0.84
C GLN A 426 6.46 35.81 -1.88
N ASP A 427 7.02 34.68 -1.49
CA ASP A 427 7.74 33.78 -2.41
C ASP A 427 6.76 33.26 -3.49
N LEU A 428 5.59 32.79 -3.09
CA LEU A 428 4.53 32.36 -4.02
C LEU A 428 4.10 33.47 -4.96
N GLU A 429 3.76 34.67 -4.46
CA GLU A 429 3.35 35.81 -5.28
C GLU A 429 4.43 36.23 -6.27
N SER A 430 5.69 36.14 -5.89
CA SER A 430 6.82 36.54 -6.75
C SER A 430 6.90 35.69 -8.02
N THR A 431 6.47 34.45 -7.98
CA THR A 431 6.47 33.54 -9.13
C THR A 431 5.51 33.99 -10.24
N TRP A 432 4.52 34.79 -9.91
CA TRP A 432 3.48 35.23 -10.85
C TRP A 432 3.94 36.39 -11.76
N GLN A 433 5.09 37.01 -11.49
CA GLN A 433 5.65 38.06 -12.35
C GLN A 433 5.97 37.54 -13.76
N GLN A 434 6.23 36.25 -13.94
CA GLN A 434 6.48 35.64 -15.25
C GLN A 434 5.29 35.79 -16.20
N TYR A 435 4.07 35.90 -15.69
CA TYR A 435 2.85 36.03 -16.46
C TYR A 435 2.55 37.46 -16.90
N THR A 436 3.41 38.42 -16.56
CA THR A 436 3.24 39.83 -16.95
C THR A 436 3.44 40.02 -18.45
N GLU A 437 2.45 40.58 -19.12
CA GLU A 437 2.48 40.93 -20.53
C GLU A 437 2.62 42.46 -20.67
N ALA A 438 3.63 42.90 -21.42
CA ALA A 438 3.96 44.35 -21.54
C ALA A 438 2.80 45.19 -22.08
N ASN A 439 2.18 44.73 -23.18
CA ASN A 439 1.02 45.39 -23.80
C ASN A 439 -0.30 44.75 -23.34
N GLY A 440 -0.28 43.89 -22.35
CA GLY A 440 -1.39 43.16 -21.76
C GLY A 440 -1.63 43.52 -20.29
N ASN A 441 -1.79 42.48 -19.46
CA ASN A 441 -2.07 42.60 -18.06
C ASN A 441 -0.95 42.00 -17.20
N SER A 442 -1.02 42.28 -15.91
CA SER A 442 -0.29 41.54 -14.86
C SER A 442 -1.24 41.16 -13.73
N ILE A 443 -0.83 40.24 -12.92
CA ILE A 443 -1.60 39.75 -11.78
C ILE A 443 -1.06 40.42 -10.52
N ASN A 444 -1.92 41.16 -9.84
CA ASN A 444 -1.64 41.75 -8.53
C ASN A 444 -2.32 40.94 -7.44
N PHE A 445 -1.75 40.98 -6.26
CA PHE A 445 -2.27 40.25 -5.11
C PHE A 445 -2.66 41.21 -3.98
N THR A 446 -3.80 40.93 -3.37
CA THR A 446 -4.28 41.65 -2.18
C THR A 446 -4.14 40.70 -0.99
N ARG A 447 -3.24 41.05 -0.07
CA ARG A 447 -2.97 40.24 1.14
C ARG A 447 -3.95 40.56 2.25
N THR A 448 -4.39 39.53 2.97
CA THR A 448 -5.25 39.63 4.13
C THR A 448 -4.69 38.76 5.27
N GLU A 449 -4.64 39.32 6.48
CA GLU A 449 -4.28 38.60 7.71
C GLU A 449 -5.58 38.23 8.45
N VAL A 450 -5.58 37.13 9.23
CA VAL A 450 -6.75 36.62 9.98
C VAL A 450 -7.49 37.73 10.76
N ASN A 451 -6.77 38.68 11.31
CA ASN A 451 -7.38 39.74 12.12
C ASN A 451 -8.09 40.85 11.32
N LYS A 452 -7.96 40.88 9.99
CA LYS A 452 -8.48 41.95 9.10
C LYS A 452 -9.55 41.53 8.14
N GLY A 453 -9.83 40.27 7.95
CA GLY A 453 -10.87 39.78 7.05
C GLY A 453 -10.91 38.25 7.09
N ASN A 454 -11.90 37.69 7.74
CA ASN A 454 -12.06 36.26 7.90
C ASN A 454 -12.63 35.55 6.68
N ASP A 455 -13.29 36.28 5.80
CA ASP A 455 -14.07 35.69 4.72
C ASP A 455 -13.21 34.85 3.77
N VAL A 456 -11.95 35.26 3.51
CA VAL A 456 -11.04 34.51 2.62
C VAL A 456 -10.67 33.12 3.14
N TYR A 457 -10.49 32.97 4.45
CA TYR A 457 -10.15 31.65 5.06
C TYR A 457 -11.38 30.74 5.02
N HIS A 458 -12.54 31.26 5.40
CA HIS A 458 -13.81 30.57 5.27
C HIS A 458 -14.08 30.17 3.82
N GLU A 459 -13.91 31.10 2.88
CA GLU A 459 -14.09 30.84 1.46
C GLU A 459 -13.11 29.83 0.90
N TYR A 460 -11.86 29.76 1.41
CA TYR A 460 -10.89 28.74 1.02
C TYR A 460 -11.29 27.36 1.55
N THR A 461 -11.52 27.26 2.87
CA THR A 461 -11.84 25.99 3.54
C THR A 461 -13.09 25.35 2.95
N TYR A 462 -14.14 26.15 2.73
CA TYR A 462 -15.39 25.68 2.12
C TYR A 462 -15.41 25.78 0.59
N ARG A 463 -14.30 26.12 -0.05
CA ARG A 463 -14.22 26.26 -1.51
C ARG A 463 -15.35 27.14 -2.09
N LEU A 464 -15.67 28.27 -1.41
CA LEU A 464 -16.81 29.10 -1.77
C LEU A 464 -16.47 30.07 -2.89
N TRP A 465 -17.37 30.18 -3.86
CA TRP A 465 -17.28 31.16 -4.91
C TRP A 465 -17.54 32.56 -4.36
N ASN A 466 -16.67 33.55 -4.70
CA ASN A 466 -16.80 34.94 -4.37
C ASN A 466 -16.93 35.79 -5.67
N GLU A 467 -18.05 36.46 -5.86
CA GLU A 467 -18.28 37.31 -7.06
C GLU A 467 -17.31 38.50 -7.12
N ASP A 468 -16.89 39.03 -5.97
CA ASP A 468 -15.94 40.15 -5.88
C ASP A 468 -14.50 39.73 -6.24
N GLU A 469 -14.21 38.42 -6.28
CA GLU A 469 -12.91 37.86 -6.68
C GLU A 469 -12.90 37.40 -8.14
N SER A 470 -13.97 37.64 -8.89
CA SER A 470 -14.08 37.24 -10.29
C SER A 470 -12.92 37.75 -11.13
N TYR A 471 -12.18 36.82 -11.75
CA TYR A 471 -11.06 37.09 -12.65
C TYR A 471 -11.22 36.27 -13.94
N PRO A 472 -11.79 36.84 -15.01
CA PRO A 472 -11.96 36.11 -16.25
C PRO A 472 -10.61 35.82 -16.94
N LEU A 473 -10.37 34.56 -17.22
CA LEU A 473 -9.22 34.04 -17.95
C LEU A 473 -9.71 33.28 -19.17
N ASN A 474 -8.96 33.31 -20.27
CA ASN A 474 -9.21 32.35 -21.33
C ASN A 474 -8.50 31.01 -21.05
N THR A 475 -8.88 29.92 -21.75
CA THR A 475 -8.35 28.60 -21.52
C THR A 475 -6.83 28.51 -21.70
N LYS A 476 -6.20 29.32 -22.55
CA LYS A 476 -4.74 29.40 -22.71
C LYS A 476 -4.07 30.04 -21.50
N GLU A 477 -4.62 31.13 -21.00
CA GLU A 477 -4.14 31.79 -19.78
C GLU A 477 -4.29 30.89 -18.56
N LEU A 478 -5.42 30.19 -18.43
CA LEU A 478 -5.68 29.25 -17.36
C LEU A 478 -4.70 28.08 -17.42
N ALA A 479 -4.50 27.46 -18.58
CA ALA A 479 -3.51 26.39 -18.76
C ALA A 479 -2.07 26.84 -18.52
N THR A 480 -1.78 28.13 -18.72
CA THR A 480 -0.47 28.70 -18.38
C THR A 480 -0.23 28.80 -16.88
N ILE A 481 -1.27 29.21 -16.13
CA ILE A 481 -1.20 29.43 -14.69
C ILE A 481 -1.25 28.11 -13.93
N TYR A 482 -2.13 27.22 -14.34
CA TYR A 482 -2.33 25.92 -13.69
C TYR A 482 -2.35 24.79 -14.71
N HIS A 483 -1.37 23.93 -14.62
CA HIS A 483 -1.30 22.66 -15.35
C HIS A 483 -0.49 21.67 -14.51
N TYR A 484 -0.58 20.40 -14.87
CA TYR A 484 0.31 19.40 -14.27
C TYR A 484 1.71 19.59 -14.84
N PRO A 485 2.78 19.41 -14.03
CA PRO A 485 4.15 19.58 -14.51
C PRO A 485 4.50 18.54 -15.58
N SER A 486 5.19 18.99 -16.62
CA SER A 486 5.63 18.14 -17.73
C SER A 486 6.87 17.28 -17.38
N ASP A 487 7.69 17.75 -16.43
CA ASP A 487 8.91 17.07 -15.93
C ASP A 487 8.80 16.92 -14.42
N LEU A 488 8.51 15.69 -13.98
CA LEU A 488 8.28 15.35 -12.59
C LEU A 488 9.57 15.08 -11.82
N GLU A 489 10.66 14.72 -12.51
CA GLU A 489 11.95 14.37 -11.87
C GLU A 489 12.58 15.56 -11.14
N ASN A 490 12.23 16.78 -11.56
CA ASN A 490 12.73 18.01 -10.97
C ASN A 490 12.07 18.37 -9.62
N PHE A 491 11.00 17.68 -9.21
CA PHE A 491 10.21 18.02 -8.02
C PHE A 491 10.18 16.86 -7.01
N ALA A 492 11.22 16.77 -6.19
CA ALA A 492 11.40 15.67 -5.22
C ALA A 492 10.26 15.54 -4.19
N GLN A 493 9.52 16.62 -3.91
CA GLN A 493 8.40 16.64 -2.96
C GLN A 493 7.04 16.41 -3.62
N LEU A 494 6.98 16.33 -4.95
CA LEU A 494 5.73 16.04 -5.63
C LEU A 494 5.33 14.59 -5.40
N LYS A 495 4.10 14.36 -4.94
CA LYS A 495 3.55 13.02 -4.81
C LYS A 495 3.34 12.42 -6.19
N VAL A 496 4.12 11.40 -6.52
CA VAL A 496 4.04 10.68 -7.80
C VAL A 496 3.69 9.22 -7.58
N ALA A 497 2.98 8.63 -8.54
CA ALA A 497 2.70 7.20 -8.55
C ALA A 497 3.93 6.44 -9.01
N LYS A 498 4.61 5.77 -8.07
CA LYS A 498 5.83 5.00 -8.35
C LYS A 498 5.55 3.75 -9.19
N MET A 499 4.43 3.11 -8.99
CA MET A 499 4.07 1.84 -9.60
C MET A 499 3.02 2.04 -10.69
N ALA A 500 3.29 1.56 -11.92
CA ALA A 500 2.28 1.47 -12.97
C ALA A 500 1.18 0.45 -12.60
N ALA A 501 -0.05 0.69 -13.05
CA ALA A 501 -1.18 -0.18 -12.78
C ALA A 501 -1.85 -0.66 -14.08
N SER A 502 -2.36 -1.90 -14.08
CA SER A 502 -3.10 -2.51 -15.20
C SER A 502 -4.31 -3.26 -14.65
N PRO A 503 -5.46 -3.24 -15.33
CA PRO A 503 -6.64 -3.95 -14.87
C PRO A 503 -6.40 -5.46 -14.85
N ALA A 504 -7.02 -6.14 -13.87
CA ALA A 504 -7.10 -7.59 -13.90
C ALA A 504 -7.92 -8.05 -15.12
N PRO A 505 -7.54 -9.17 -15.76
CA PRO A 505 -8.33 -9.76 -16.84
C PRO A 505 -9.76 -10.08 -16.38
N MET A 506 -10.77 -9.87 -17.26
CA MET A 506 -12.18 -10.05 -16.90
C MET A 506 -12.59 -11.53 -16.71
N ASP A 507 -11.82 -12.46 -17.28
CA ASP A 507 -12.07 -13.92 -17.29
C ASP A 507 -11.30 -14.65 -16.18
N LEU A 508 -10.83 -13.95 -15.14
CA LEU A 508 -10.24 -14.60 -14.00
C LEU A 508 -11.31 -15.42 -13.25
N LYS A 509 -10.95 -16.67 -12.92
CA LYS A 509 -11.78 -17.49 -12.10
C LYS A 509 -11.75 -17.01 -10.66
N SER A 510 -12.87 -17.12 -9.97
CA SER A 510 -13.04 -16.76 -8.56
C SER A 510 -12.93 -17.96 -7.61
N ASP A 511 -12.52 -19.14 -8.12
CA ASP A 511 -12.33 -20.37 -7.33
C ASP A 511 -10.88 -20.50 -6.84
N GLY A 512 -10.69 -21.21 -5.73
CA GLY A 512 -9.38 -21.47 -5.13
C GLY A 512 -9.01 -20.51 -4.02
N ILE A 513 -7.71 -20.31 -3.79
CA ILE A 513 -7.23 -19.42 -2.72
C ILE A 513 -7.14 -17.97 -3.21
N LEU A 514 -7.44 -17.04 -2.31
CA LEU A 514 -7.27 -15.60 -2.55
C LEU A 514 -5.79 -15.23 -2.33
N ILE A 515 -5.13 -14.79 -3.39
CA ILE A 515 -3.69 -14.46 -3.33
C ILE A 515 -3.42 -12.96 -3.19
N GLY A 516 -4.38 -12.10 -3.51
CA GLY A 516 -4.26 -10.65 -3.41
C GLY A 516 -5.43 -9.93 -4.04
N LYS A 517 -5.29 -8.62 -4.20
CA LYS A 517 -6.28 -7.74 -4.82
C LYS A 517 -5.65 -6.93 -5.93
N ASN A 518 -6.25 -6.89 -7.09
CA ASN A 518 -5.91 -5.91 -8.11
C ASN A 518 -6.62 -4.60 -7.76
N LYS A 519 -5.86 -3.53 -7.70
CA LYS A 519 -6.37 -2.18 -7.56
C LYS A 519 -6.07 -1.43 -8.86
N TYR A 520 -7.11 -1.19 -9.62
CA TYR A 520 -7.00 -0.45 -10.87
C TYR A 520 -8.09 0.61 -10.93
N ARG A 521 -7.67 1.89 -10.92
CA ARG A 521 -8.58 3.02 -10.73
C ARG A 521 -9.35 2.84 -9.41
N HIS A 522 -10.67 3.03 -9.41
CA HIS A 522 -11.56 2.80 -8.24
C HIS A 522 -12.04 1.35 -8.08
N LEU A 523 -11.61 0.44 -8.97
CA LEU A 523 -12.02 -0.96 -8.92
C LEU A 523 -11.03 -1.80 -8.12
N GLU A 524 -11.54 -2.51 -7.12
CA GLU A 524 -10.81 -3.59 -6.46
C GLU A 524 -11.36 -4.94 -6.95
N THR A 525 -10.47 -5.80 -7.42
CA THR A 525 -10.81 -7.15 -7.87
C THR A 525 -10.03 -8.17 -7.07
N ASP A 526 -10.71 -9.11 -6.43
CA ASP A 526 -10.10 -10.21 -5.71
C ASP A 526 -9.44 -11.19 -6.70
N ILE A 527 -8.17 -11.52 -6.45
CA ILE A 527 -7.38 -12.40 -7.33
C ILE A 527 -7.27 -13.77 -6.70
N HIS A 528 -7.94 -14.72 -7.32
CA HIS A 528 -7.94 -16.12 -6.88
C HIS A 528 -7.06 -16.98 -7.79
N MET A 529 -6.57 -18.08 -7.24
CA MET A 529 -5.77 -19.06 -7.95
C MET A 529 -6.30 -20.46 -7.66
N SER A 530 -6.85 -21.11 -8.70
CA SER A 530 -7.42 -22.43 -8.58
C SER A 530 -6.37 -23.50 -8.26
N ASN A 531 -6.75 -24.59 -7.57
CA ASN A 531 -5.81 -25.67 -7.25
C ASN A 531 -5.21 -26.29 -8.51
N GLU A 532 -5.95 -26.36 -9.62
CA GLU A 532 -5.44 -26.91 -10.89
C GLU A 532 -4.37 -26.05 -11.52
N ASP A 533 -4.52 -24.71 -11.47
CA ASP A 533 -3.50 -23.77 -11.96
C ASP A 533 -2.28 -23.75 -11.03
N ARG A 534 -2.48 -23.92 -9.72
CA ARG A 534 -1.40 -24.03 -8.71
C ARG A 534 -0.52 -25.26 -8.94
N MET A 535 -1.04 -26.34 -9.52
CA MET A 535 -0.22 -27.50 -9.87
C MET A 535 0.82 -27.21 -10.96
N ARG A 536 0.74 -26.06 -11.62
CA ARG A 536 1.76 -25.55 -12.55
C ARG A 536 2.77 -24.63 -11.89
N HIS A 537 2.87 -24.71 -10.57
CA HIS A 537 3.87 -24.05 -9.75
C HIS A 537 3.75 -22.52 -9.70
N MET A 538 4.38 -21.92 -8.71
CA MET A 538 4.48 -20.48 -8.56
C MET A 538 5.92 -20.07 -8.26
N TYR A 539 6.34 -18.96 -8.87
CA TYR A 539 7.62 -18.32 -8.62
C TYR A 539 7.42 -16.90 -8.14
N VAL A 540 8.08 -16.55 -7.04
CA VAL A 540 8.00 -15.24 -6.37
C VAL A 540 9.40 -14.67 -6.29
N ILE A 541 9.60 -13.47 -6.85
CA ILE A 541 10.90 -12.80 -6.83
C ILE A 541 10.78 -11.36 -6.35
N GLY A 542 11.79 -10.88 -5.63
CA GLY A 542 11.89 -9.48 -5.19
C GLY A 542 12.85 -9.27 -4.04
N GLN A 543 13.20 -8.03 -3.79
CA GLN A 543 14.10 -7.62 -2.71
C GLN A 543 13.54 -7.97 -1.31
N THR A 544 14.39 -7.96 -0.30
CA THR A 544 14.00 -8.17 1.10
C THR A 544 13.00 -7.09 1.54
N GLY A 545 11.96 -7.51 2.30
CA GLY A 545 10.94 -6.59 2.83
C GLY A 545 9.87 -6.13 1.84
N THR A 546 9.87 -6.63 0.60
CA THR A 546 8.88 -6.24 -0.43
C THR A 546 7.53 -6.95 -0.30
N GLY A 547 7.43 -8.05 0.48
CA GLY A 547 6.18 -8.80 0.70
C GLY A 547 6.19 -10.24 0.20
N LYS A 548 7.32 -10.78 -0.32
CA LYS A 548 7.42 -12.17 -0.81
C LYS A 548 6.93 -13.22 0.20
N THR A 549 7.49 -13.18 1.40
CA THR A 549 7.13 -14.16 2.44
C THR A 549 5.70 -13.95 2.93
N THR A 550 5.17 -12.71 2.86
CA THR A 550 3.78 -12.42 3.22
C THR A 550 2.79 -13.14 2.30
N ILE A 551 3.00 -13.11 0.98
CA ILE A 551 2.13 -13.84 0.04
C ILE A 551 2.22 -15.34 0.29
N LEU A 552 3.42 -15.91 0.51
CA LEU A 552 3.58 -17.34 0.83
C LEU A 552 2.86 -17.71 2.12
N LYS A 553 3.01 -16.94 3.20
CA LYS A 553 2.32 -17.18 4.49
C LYS A 553 0.79 -17.17 4.33
N ASN A 554 0.25 -16.19 3.57
CA ASN A 554 -1.18 -16.11 3.32
C ASN A 554 -1.71 -17.32 2.54
N MET A 555 -0.95 -17.83 1.56
CA MET A 555 -1.29 -19.05 0.82
C MET A 555 -1.26 -20.27 1.72
N ILE A 556 -0.20 -20.46 2.51
CA ILE A 556 -0.04 -21.58 3.44
C ILE A 556 -1.16 -21.63 4.47
N VAL A 557 -1.51 -20.49 5.06
CA VAL A 557 -2.59 -20.43 6.06
C VAL A 557 -3.94 -20.79 5.44
N GLN A 558 -4.20 -20.39 4.19
CA GLN A 558 -5.41 -20.79 3.48
C GLN A 558 -5.42 -22.29 3.16
N ASP A 559 -4.30 -22.86 2.69
CA ASP A 559 -4.18 -24.32 2.45
C ASP A 559 -4.50 -25.12 3.72
N ILE A 560 -3.92 -24.71 4.86
CA ILE A 560 -4.17 -25.35 6.15
C ILE A 560 -5.65 -25.27 6.53
N LYS A 561 -6.29 -24.11 6.37
CA LYS A 561 -7.71 -23.90 6.67
C LYS A 561 -8.62 -24.69 5.73
N ASN A 562 -8.25 -24.82 4.47
CA ASN A 562 -8.98 -25.60 3.47
C ASN A 562 -8.82 -27.12 3.65
N GLY A 563 -7.96 -27.57 4.57
CA GLY A 563 -7.71 -28.98 4.83
C GLY A 563 -6.70 -29.60 3.85
N ASP A 564 -5.95 -28.80 3.12
CA ASP A 564 -4.89 -29.29 2.23
C ASP A 564 -3.58 -29.58 2.98
N GLY A 565 -2.71 -30.37 2.34
CA GLY A 565 -1.39 -30.69 2.84
C GLY A 565 -0.35 -29.69 2.32
N CYS A 566 0.57 -29.29 3.19
CA CYS A 566 1.64 -28.38 2.80
C CYS A 566 2.96 -28.67 3.53
N CYS A 567 4.05 -28.26 2.87
CA CYS A 567 5.37 -28.18 3.48
C CYS A 567 5.89 -26.77 3.29
N PHE A 568 6.46 -26.19 4.35
CA PHE A 568 7.17 -24.90 4.27
C PHE A 568 8.60 -25.07 4.79
N ILE A 569 9.56 -24.78 3.93
CA ILE A 569 10.99 -24.77 4.26
C ILE A 569 11.43 -23.32 4.46
N ASP A 570 11.71 -22.97 5.72
CA ASP A 570 12.10 -21.60 6.12
C ASP A 570 13.56 -21.59 6.59
N PRO A 571 14.49 -20.97 5.84
CA PRO A 571 15.89 -20.88 6.22
C PRO A 571 16.16 -19.88 7.37
N HIS A 572 15.18 -19.06 7.73
CA HIS A 572 15.26 -18.09 8.83
C HIS A 572 14.56 -18.58 10.11
N GLY A 573 13.50 -19.34 9.98
CA GLY A 573 12.75 -19.96 11.07
C GLY A 573 11.73 -19.05 11.77
N SER A 574 11.72 -17.74 11.48
CA SER A 574 10.82 -16.78 12.12
C SER A 574 9.40 -16.83 11.53
N ASP A 575 9.28 -17.07 10.24
CA ASP A 575 8.00 -17.01 9.52
C ASP A 575 7.08 -18.19 9.83
N ILE A 576 7.67 -19.32 10.25
CA ILE A 576 6.94 -20.50 10.71
C ILE A 576 6.09 -20.17 11.96
N LEU A 577 6.55 -19.29 12.83
CA LEU A 577 5.81 -18.94 14.05
C LEU A 577 4.47 -18.30 13.72
N ASP A 578 4.43 -17.45 12.71
CA ASP A 578 3.19 -16.84 12.23
C ASP A 578 2.21 -17.89 11.67
N ILE A 579 2.75 -18.91 10.99
CA ILE A 579 1.92 -20.02 10.46
C ILE A 579 1.38 -20.86 11.62
N LEU A 580 2.22 -21.26 12.59
CA LEU A 580 1.81 -22.02 13.78
C LEU A 580 0.71 -21.30 14.56
N ALA A 581 0.80 -19.96 14.69
CA ALA A 581 -0.22 -19.17 15.35
C ALA A 581 -1.59 -19.20 14.65
N ASN A 582 -1.64 -19.55 13.36
CA ASN A 582 -2.83 -19.55 12.52
C ASN A 582 -3.42 -20.94 12.23
N ILE A 583 -2.84 -22.02 12.78
CA ILE A 583 -3.35 -23.38 12.56
C ILE A 583 -4.63 -23.59 13.36
N PRO A 584 -5.74 -24.00 12.73
CA PRO A 584 -6.98 -24.24 13.43
C PRO A 584 -6.88 -25.53 14.31
N PRO A 585 -7.62 -25.59 15.45
CA PRO A 585 -7.51 -26.70 16.42
C PRO A 585 -7.71 -28.09 15.84
N GLU A 586 -8.61 -28.25 14.86
CA GLU A 586 -8.87 -29.52 14.17
C GLU A 586 -7.68 -30.06 13.40
N ARG A 587 -6.73 -29.21 13.02
CA ARG A 587 -5.52 -29.57 12.29
C ARG A 587 -4.27 -29.72 13.18
N HIS A 588 -4.35 -29.48 14.49
CA HIS A 588 -3.21 -29.61 15.41
C HIS A 588 -2.55 -30.98 15.35
N LYS A 589 -3.34 -32.06 15.21
CA LYS A 589 -2.85 -33.45 15.08
C LYS A 589 -2.05 -33.73 13.80
N ASP A 590 -2.19 -32.88 12.78
CA ASP A 590 -1.58 -33.02 11.47
C ASP A 590 -0.25 -32.27 11.37
N VAL A 591 0.10 -31.50 12.40
CA VAL A 591 1.30 -30.67 12.43
C VAL A 591 2.53 -31.51 12.68
N ILE A 592 3.54 -31.32 11.85
CA ILE A 592 4.89 -31.81 12.00
C ILE A 592 5.80 -30.58 11.98
N TYR A 593 6.30 -30.17 13.14
CA TYR A 593 7.27 -29.11 13.28
C TYR A 593 8.67 -29.69 13.37
N PHE A 594 9.42 -29.64 12.30
CA PHE A 594 10.79 -30.16 12.23
C PHE A 594 11.78 -29.01 12.48
N ASP A 595 12.41 -29.05 13.66
CA ASP A 595 13.52 -28.16 14.04
C ASP A 595 14.76 -29.04 14.35
N PRO A 596 15.67 -29.21 13.38
CA PRO A 596 16.89 -30.02 13.61
C PRO A 596 17.75 -29.50 14.76
N ALA A 597 17.65 -28.19 15.09
CA ALA A 597 18.40 -27.58 16.19
C ALA A 597 17.77 -27.81 17.58
N TYR A 598 16.66 -28.53 17.67
CA TYR A 598 16.07 -28.89 18.97
C TYR A 598 16.75 -30.14 19.57
N ALA A 599 17.80 -29.88 20.33
CA ALA A 599 18.68 -30.95 20.87
C ALA A 599 18.02 -31.94 21.82
N PRO A 600 17.02 -31.61 22.68
CA PRO A 600 16.49 -32.59 23.66
C PRO A 600 15.81 -33.81 23.03
N ARG A 601 15.16 -33.64 21.90
CA ARG A 601 14.44 -34.71 21.20
C ARG A 601 14.70 -34.64 19.69
N PRO A 602 15.90 -35.10 19.22
CA PRO A 602 16.23 -35.06 17.79
C PRO A 602 15.30 -35.96 16.98
N MET A 603 14.79 -35.38 15.86
CA MET A 603 14.03 -36.13 14.85
C MET A 603 14.98 -36.69 13.80
N GLY A 604 14.95 -37.96 13.57
CA GLY A 604 15.81 -38.63 12.59
C GLY A 604 15.48 -38.25 11.16
N LEU A 605 16.53 -38.04 10.35
CA LEU A 605 16.43 -37.85 8.91
C LEU A 605 17.54 -38.68 8.23
N ASN A 606 17.23 -39.93 7.90
CA ASN A 606 18.17 -40.82 7.24
C ASN A 606 18.30 -40.52 5.76
N MET A 607 19.49 -40.10 5.35
CA MET A 607 19.76 -39.74 3.96
C MET A 607 19.71 -40.95 3.02
N LEU A 608 20.07 -42.17 3.49
CA LEU A 608 20.12 -43.40 2.71
C LEU A 608 18.82 -44.19 2.73
N GLU A 609 17.81 -43.74 3.47
CA GLU A 609 16.54 -44.45 3.57
C GLU A 609 15.75 -44.40 2.24
N TYR A 610 15.23 -45.55 1.83
CA TYR A 610 14.39 -45.70 0.64
C TYR A 610 13.31 -46.77 0.92
N ASP A 611 12.30 -46.87 0.08
CA ASP A 611 11.25 -47.87 0.14
C ASP A 611 11.79 -49.23 -0.37
N LEU A 612 11.88 -50.21 0.51
CA LEU A 612 12.40 -51.54 0.19
C LEU A 612 11.61 -52.27 -0.89
N THR A 613 10.36 -51.90 -1.10
CA THR A 613 9.50 -52.42 -2.18
C THR A 613 9.87 -51.84 -3.54
N ARG A 614 10.72 -50.79 -3.56
CA ARG A 614 11.09 -49.99 -4.74
C ARG A 614 12.61 -49.89 -4.89
N PRO A 615 13.28 -50.97 -5.31
CA PRO A 615 14.74 -50.99 -5.37
C PRO A 615 15.37 -49.97 -6.31
N GLU A 616 14.61 -49.45 -7.29
CA GLU A 616 15.03 -48.36 -8.18
C GLU A 616 15.34 -47.06 -7.44
N GLN A 617 14.74 -46.85 -6.27
CA GLN A 617 15.01 -45.66 -5.43
C GLN A 617 16.45 -45.63 -4.89
N LYS A 618 17.15 -46.77 -4.76
CA LYS A 618 18.55 -46.77 -4.36
C LYS A 618 19.43 -45.92 -5.27
N THR A 619 19.29 -46.12 -6.58
CA THR A 619 20.07 -45.35 -7.55
C THR A 619 19.71 -43.87 -7.52
N PHE A 620 18.41 -43.53 -7.32
CA PHE A 620 17.96 -42.16 -7.14
C PHE A 620 18.61 -41.52 -5.91
N VAL A 621 18.56 -42.16 -4.74
CA VAL A 621 19.15 -41.63 -3.49
C VAL A 621 20.65 -41.38 -3.65
N VAL A 622 21.38 -42.31 -4.26
CA VAL A 622 22.84 -42.15 -4.47
C VAL A 622 23.16 -41.02 -5.41
N ASN A 623 22.40 -40.87 -6.51
CA ASN A 623 22.58 -39.77 -7.44
C ASN A 623 22.24 -38.40 -6.82
N GLU A 624 21.16 -38.34 -6.04
CA GLU A 624 20.78 -37.11 -5.33
C GLU A 624 21.84 -36.71 -4.31
N LEU A 625 22.37 -37.63 -3.51
CA LEU A 625 23.46 -37.35 -2.58
C LEU A 625 24.72 -36.85 -3.30
N LEU A 626 25.10 -37.44 -4.45
CA LEU A 626 26.18 -36.92 -5.26
C LEU A 626 25.93 -35.51 -5.74
N SER A 627 24.70 -35.22 -6.16
CA SER A 627 24.30 -33.86 -6.55
C SER A 627 24.35 -32.85 -5.40
N ILE A 628 23.95 -33.29 -4.20
CA ILE A 628 24.04 -32.51 -2.96
C ILE A 628 25.49 -32.18 -2.63
N PHE A 629 26.40 -33.21 -2.68
CA PHE A 629 27.83 -32.99 -2.43
C PHE A 629 28.46 -32.09 -3.49
N ASN A 630 28.07 -32.23 -4.77
CA ASN A 630 28.51 -31.33 -5.83
C ASN A 630 28.11 -29.87 -5.52
N LYS A 631 26.93 -29.66 -5.00
CA LYS A 631 26.45 -28.31 -4.62
C LYS A 631 27.21 -27.75 -3.41
N LEU A 632 27.45 -28.59 -2.39
CA LEU A 632 28.03 -28.13 -1.12
C LEU A 632 29.56 -27.97 -1.17
N PHE A 633 30.27 -28.80 -1.96
CA PHE A 633 31.73 -28.92 -1.91
C PHE A 633 32.44 -28.65 -3.24
N ASP A 634 31.78 -28.23 -4.30
CA ASP A 634 32.35 -28.08 -5.63
C ASP A 634 33.21 -29.31 -6.04
N MET A 635 32.55 -30.46 -6.16
CA MET A 635 33.20 -31.72 -6.41
C MET A 635 33.96 -31.82 -7.75
N LYS A 636 33.72 -30.91 -8.67
CA LYS A 636 34.51 -30.82 -9.90
C LYS A 636 35.99 -30.51 -9.60
N THR A 637 36.21 -29.67 -8.57
CA THR A 637 37.55 -29.27 -8.14
C THR A 637 38.09 -30.14 -7.02
N SER A 638 37.21 -30.59 -6.09
CA SER A 638 37.61 -31.27 -4.84
C SER A 638 37.35 -32.79 -4.81
N GLY A 639 36.69 -33.38 -5.80
CA GLY A 639 36.26 -34.79 -5.79
C GLY A 639 36.88 -35.65 -6.89
N GLY A 640 36.53 -35.39 -8.10
CA GLY A 640 36.95 -36.18 -9.26
C GLY A 640 36.26 -37.53 -9.39
N PRO A 641 36.52 -38.29 -10.52
CA PRO A 641 35.87 -39.55 -10.82
C PRO A 641 36.09 -40.66 -9.80
N GLY A 642 37.22 -40.62 -9.11
CA GLY A 642 37.57 -41.59 -8.06
C GLY A 642 36.64 -41.49 -6.87
N PHE A 643 36.42 -40.26 -6.36
CA PHE A 643 35.45 -40.00 -5.27
C PHE A 643 34.06 -40.54 -5.64
N GLU A 644 33.57 -40.16 -6.82
CA GLU A 644 32.24 -40.56 -7.28
C GLU A 644 32.11 -42.11 -7.32
N SER A 645 33.12 -42.78 -7.87
CA SER A 645 33.11 -44.24 -7.99
C SER A 645 33.12 -44.93 -6.63
N TYR A 646 33.99 -44.54 -5.72
CA TYR A 646 34.05 -45.12 -4.37
C TYR A 646 32.82 -44.79 -3.54
N PHE A 647 32.36 -43.53 -3.55
CA PHE A 647 31.14 -43.11 -2.84
C PHE A 647 29.93 -43.92 -3.32
N ARG A 648 29.72 -44.00 -4.64
CA ARG A 648 28.58 -44.69 -5.27
C ARG A 648 28.53 -46.16 -4.86
N ASN A 649 29.66 -46.85 -4.97
CA ASN A 649 29.71 -48.28 -4.65
C ASN A 649 29.64 -48.54 -3.13
N THR A 650 30.14 -47.65 -2.30
CA THR A 650 29.98 -47.71 -0.85
C THR A 650 28.52 -47.52 -0.44
N ALA A 651 27.86 -46.48 -0.98
CA ALA A 651 26.47 -46.20 -0.69
C ALA A 651 25.54 -47.34 -1.12
N LEU A 652 25.73 -47.84 -2.34
CA LEU A 652 24.96 -48.98 -2.85
C LEU A 652 25.19 -50.23 -1.97
N LEU A 653 26.44 -50.54 -1.53
CA LEU A 653 26.71 -51.67 -0.66
C LEU A 653 26.03 -51.53 0.69
N VAL A 654 26.06 -50.35 1.30
CA VAL A 654 25.36 -50.06 2.56
C VAL A 654 23.87 -50.29 2.43
N MET A 655 23.26 -49.82 1.31
CA MET A 655 21.81 -49.87 1.06
C MET A 655 21.31 -51.24 0.61
N GLU A 656 22.20 -52.19 0.20
CA GLU A 656 21.78 -53.54 -0.19
C GLU A 656 21.17 -54.36 0.95
N HIS A 657 21.64 -54.18 2.17
CA HIS A 657 21.12 -54.85 3.39
C HIS A 657 20.95 -53.80 4.48
N PRO A 658 19.85 -53.06 4.51
CA PRO A 658 19.64 -51.98 5.48
C PRO A 658 19.63 -52.45 6.95
N GLU A 659 19.16 -53.68 7.19
CA GLU A 659 19.07 -54.24 8.53
C GLU A 659 20.44 -54.38 9.25
N SER A 660 21.55 -54.40 8.51
CA SER A 660 22.92 -54.42 9.04
C SER A 660 23.59 -53.06 9.15
N GLY A 661 22.79 -52.02 9.14
CA GLY A 661 23.21 -50.62 9.13
C GLY A 661 22.98 -49.95 7.78
N ASN A 662 22.36 -48.78 7.80
CA ASN A 662 21.97 -47.99 6.60
C ASN A 662 22.04 -46.49 6.88
N THR A 663 23.15 -46.03 7.47
CA THR A 663 23.34 -44.64 7.82
C THR A 663 24.62 -44.10 7.20
N VAL A 664 24.81 -42.79 7.25
CA VAL A 664 26.09 -42.16 6.83
C VAL A 664 27.28 -42.66 7.64
N LEU A 665 27.09 -43.13 8.89
CA LEU A 665 28.12 -43.76 9.70
C LEU A 665 28.56 -45.11 9.10
N ASP A 666 27.61 -45.87 8.58
CA ASP A 666 27.86 -47.16 7.94
C ASP A 666 28.62 -47.00 6.61
N LEU A 667 28.49 -45.87 5.90
CA LEU A 667 29.33 -45.54 4.75
C LEU A 667 30.82 -45.44 5.16
N LEU A 668 31.09 -44.70 6.23
CA LEU A 668 32.46 -44.54 6.73
C LEU A 668 33.02 -45.86 7.23
N ARG A 669 32.21 -46.68 7.90
CA ARG A 669 32.57 -47.96 8.41
C ARG A 669 32.94 -48.96 7.30
N VAL A 670 32.16 -49.01 6.21
CA VAL A 670 32.49 -49.82 5.02
C VAL A 670 33.87 -49.47 4.44
N LEU A 671 34.22 -48.19 4.46
CA LEU A 671 35.50 -47.71 3.94
C LEU A 671 36.69 -48.01 4.86
N SER A 672 36.51 -47.91 6.17
CA SER A 672 37.57 -48.01 7.20
C SER A 672 37.72 -49.39 7.83
N ASP A 673 36.65 -50.19 7.93
CA ASP A 673 36.60 -51.49 8.60
C ASP A 673 36.43 -52.61 7.56
N LYS A 674 37.50 -53.46 7.42
CA LYS A 674 37.45 -54.54 6.46
C LYS A 674 36.44 -55.61 6.82
N ASP A 675 36.36 -55.96 8.12
CA ASP A 675 35.49 -57.05 8.57
C ASP A 675 34.01 -56.67 8.37
N TYR A 676 33.65 -55.40 8.64
CA TYR A 676 32.35 -54.92 8.38
C TYR A 676 32.05 -54.83 6.87
N ARG A 677 32.99 -54.45 6.05
CA ARG A 677 32.88 -54.45 4.57
C ARG A 677 32.67 -55.87 4.05
N ASP A 678 33.46 -56.83 4.49
CA ASP A 678 33.31 -58.24 4.11
C ASP A 678 31.95 -58.78 4.55
N TYR A 679 31.53 -58.46 5.76
CA TYR A 679 30.18 -58.82 6.26
C TYR A 679 29.09 -58.23 5.32
N LYS A 680 29.13 -56.94 4.96
CA LYS A 680 28.20 -56.34 4.00
C LYS A 680 28.25 -56.99 2.62
N LEU A 681 29.44 -57.29 2.11
CA LEU A 681 29.66 -58.02 0.86
C LEU A 681 29.08 -59.44 0.86
N SER A 682 29.06 -60.11 1.99
CA SER A 682 28.43 -61.41 2.14
C SER A 682 26.90 -61.35 1.99
N LYS A 683 26.29 -60.22 2.31
CA LYS A 683 24.82 -60.00 2.30
C LYS A 683 24.34 -59.50 0.94
N THR A 684 25.20 -58.90 0.11
CA THR A 684 24.76 -58.39 -1.21
C THR A 684 24.68 -59.48 -2.24
N SER A 685 23.64 -59.46 -3.08
CA SER A 685 23.53 -60.32 -4.29
C SER A 685 24.05 -59.65 -5.57
N ASN A 686 24.37 -58.37 -5.51
CA ASN A 686 24.74 -57.60 -6.69
C ASN A 686 26.20 -57.94 -7.16
N PRO A 687 26.38 -58.57 -8.32
CA PRO A 687 27.70 -58.97 -8.77
C PRO A 687 28.60 -57.79 -9.13
N LEU A 688 28.03 -56.63 -9.54
CA LEU A 688 28.82 -55.45 -9.92
C LEU A 688 29.46 -54.82 -8.69
N ILE A 689 28.71 -54.72 -7.58
CA ILE A 689 29.25 -54.25 -6.31
C ILE A 689 30.37 -55.18 -5.80
N LYS A 690 30.13 -56.48 -5.84
CA LYS A 690 31.16 -57.46 -5.47
C LYS A 690 32.42 -57.32 -6.33
N GLN A 691 32.26 -57.22 -7.64
CA GLN A 691 33.38 -57.08 -8.58
C GLN A 691 34.14 -55.77 -8.33
N PHE A 692 33.43 -54.65 -8.09
CA PHE A 692 34.07 -53.39 -7.77
C PHE A 692 34.99 -53.50 -6.55
N TRP A 693 34.50 -54.03 -5.45
CA TRP A 693 35.28 -54.17 -4.23
C TRP A 693 36.43 -55.18 -4.34
N ALA A 694 36.21 -56.29 -5.05
CA ALA A 694 37.30 -57.27 -5.35
C ALA A 694 38.40 -56.65 -6.22
N ASN A 695 38.06 -55.82 -7.19
CA ASN A 695 39.02 -55.09 -8.01
C ASN A 695 39.73 -53.99 -7.23
N ALA A 696 39.00 -53.22 -6.39
CA ALA A 696 39.59 -52.21 -5.53
C ALA A 696 40.63 -52.81 -4.58
N GLU A 697 40.32 -53.94 -3.95
CA GLU A 697 41.26 -54.65 -3.09
C GLU A 697 42.49 -55.16 -3.85
N LYS A 698 42.32 -55.72 -5.06
CA LYS A 698 43.42 -56.19 -5.92
C LYS A 698 44.34 -55.09 -6.42
N THR A 699 43.74 -53.90 -6.81
CA THR A 699 44.47 -52.84 -7.49
C THR A 699 45.20 -51.93 -6.53
N THR A 700 44.58 -51.60 -5.41
CA THR A 700 45.09 -50.60 -4.45
C THR A 700 45.53 -51.24 -3.15
N GLY A 701 45.12 -52.47 -2.83
CA GLY A 701 45.29 -53.12 -1.54
C GLY A 701 44.56 -52.40 -0.41
N GLU A 702 44.61 -52.93 0.79
CA GLU A 702 43.96 -52.29 1.94
C GLU A 702 44.57 -50.93 2.25
N THR A 703 45.88 -50.76 2.11
CA THR A 703 46.56 -49.48 2.31
C THR A 703 46.17 -48.47 1.32
N GLY A 704 45.87 -48.81 0.04
CA GLY A 704 45.39 -47.91 -0.98
C GLY A 704 43.95 -47.51 -0.77
N LEU A 705 43.10 -48.41 -0.25
CA LEU A 705 41.73 -48.10 0.12
C LEU A 705 41.71 -47.09 1.30
N GLN A 706 42.58 -47.24 2.29
CA GLN A 706 42.71 -46.32 3.42
C GLN A 706 43.07 -44.90 2.96
N ASN A 707 43.68 -44.67 1.81
CA ASN A 707 43.90 -43.32 1.26
C ASN A 707 42.61 -42.65 0.81
N TRP A 708 41.55 -43.38 0.46
CA TRP A 708 40.27 -42.83 0.07
C TRP A 708 39.38 -42.48 1.26
N VAL A 709 39.60 -43.12 2.43
CA VAL A 709 38.82 -42.89 3.64
C VAL A 709 38.82 -41.42 4.06
N PRO A 710 39.98 -40.75 4.28
CA PRO A 710 39.96 -39.33 4.65
C PRO A 710 39.30 -38.45 3.59
N TYR A 711 39.45 -38.82 2.31
CA TYR A 711 38.91 -38.03 1.19
C TYR A 711 37.39 -38.01 1.15
N ILE A 712 36.76 -39.13 1.52
CA ILE A 712 35.30 -39.26 1.61
C ILE A 712 34.82 -38.81 3.01
N ALA A 713 35.51 -39.25 4.07
CA ALA A 713 35.17 -38.96 5.45
C ALA A 713 35.08 -37.44 5.71
N ASN A 714 36.08 -36.67 5.24
CA ASN A 714 36.12 -35.22 5.39
C ASN A 714 34.84 -34.49 4.87
N LYS A 715 34.09 -35.08 3.93
CA LYS A 715 32.86 -34.50 3.45
C LYS A 715 31.69 -34.73 4.40
N PHE A 716 31.76 -35.79 5.21
CA PHE A 716 30.75 -36.09 6.24
C PHE A 716 31.11 -35.54 7.60
N ASP A 717 32.40 -35.42 7.92
CA ASP A 717 32.88 -34.93 9.21
C ASP A 717 32.35 -33.58 9.59
N VAL A 718 32.13 -32.70 8.59
CA VAL A 718 31.51 -31.38 8.78
C VAL A 718 30.13 -31.51 9.46
N PHE A 719 29.39 -32.56 9.16
CA PHE A 719 28.05 -32.81 9.67
C PHE A 719 28.04 -33.72 10.89
N LEU A 720 28.91 -34.75 10.89
CA LEU A 720 28.95 -35.77 11.96
C LEU A 720 29.70 -35.30 13.22
N SER A 721 30.66 -34.41 13.08
CA SER A 721 31.33 -33.75 14.21
C SER A 721 30.41 -32.72 14.92
N ASN A 722 29.34 -32.32 14.28
CA ASN A 722 28.38 -31.33 14.83
C ASN A 722 27.43 -32.06 15.79
N ASP A 723 27.41 -31.64 17.06
CA ASP A 723 26.58 -32.23 18.12
C ASP A 723 25.07 -32.07 17.92
N ILE A 724 24.64 -31.14 17.07
CA ILE A 724 23.23 -30.94 16.70
C ILE A 724 22.87 -31.84 15.52
N MET A 725 23.76 -31.92 14.51
CA MET A 725 23.46 -32.62 13.26
C MET A 725 23.63 -34.15 13.39
N ARG A 726 24.63 -34.59 14.11
CA ARG A 726 24.89 -36.03 14.28
C ARG A 726 23.66 -36.81 14.75
N PRO A 727 22.93 -36.40 15.82
CA PRO A 727 21.75 -37.12 16.26
C PRO A 727 20.59 -37.10 15.26
N VAL A 728 20.57 -36.15 14.30
CA VAL A 728 19.55 -36.06 13.27
C VAL A 728 19.82 -37.02 12.11
N ILE A 729 21.06 -37.01 11.56
CA ILE A 729 21.40 -37.76 10.34
C ILE A 729 21.92 -39.15 10.52
N ALA A 730 22.27 -39.54 11.77
CA ALA A 730 22.84 -40.82 12.07
C ALA A 730 21.84 -41.89 12.60
N GLN A 731 20.55 -41.53 12.73
CA GLN A 731 19.49 -42.48 13.06
C GLN A 731 19.19 -43.39 11.85
N GLU A 732 18.89 -44.68 12.15
CA GLU A 732 18.61 -45.68 11.11
C GLU A 732 17.31 -45.40 10.33
N LYS A 733 16.34 -44.80 10.99
CA LYS A 733 15.05 -44.49 10.41
C LYS A 733 14.75 -43.00 10.53
N SER A 734 14.16 -42.45 9.48
CA SER A 734 13.59 -41.12 9.54
C SER A 734 12.38 -41.11 10.49
N ALA A 735 12.16 -39.96 11.13
CA ALA A 735 11.06 -39.74 12.07
C ALA A 735 9.67 -39.68 11.36
N PHE A 736 9.67 -39.55 10.05
CA PHE A 736 8.45 -39.38 9.25
C PHE A 736 8.60 -39.97 7.85
N ASP A 737 7.47 -40.43 7.30
CA ASP A 737 7.36 -40.90 5.92
C ASP A 737 6.86 -39.76 5.03
N PHE A 738 7.63 -39.36 4.03
CA PHE A 738 7.29 -38.25 3.13
C PHE A 738 6.11 -38.56 2.22
N ARG A 739 5.90 -39.82 1.82
CA ARG A 739 4.73 -40.19 1.06
C ARG A 739 3.47 -40.09 1.92
N GLN A 740 3.52 -40.57 3.16
CA GLN A 740 2.43 -40.46 4.11
C GLN A 740 2.10 -38.99 4.42
N ILE A 741 3.10 -38.14 4.58
CA ILE A 741 2.92 -36.68 4.74
C ILE A 741 2.06 -36.13 3.62
N MET A 742 2.37 -36.47 2.37
CA MET A 742 1.65 -35.97 1.21
C MET A 742 0.25 -36.57 1.11
N ASP A 743 0.10 -37.90 1.31
CA ASP A 743 -1.16 -38.62 1.10
C ASP A 743 -2.18 -38.35 2.21
N GLU A 744 -1.72 -38.11 3.45
CA GLU A 744 -2.55 -37.75 4.60
C GLU A 744 -2.72 -36.22 4.76
N LYS A 745 -2.24 -35.41 3.81
CA LYS A 745 -2.35 -33.95 3.84
C LYS A 745 -1.80 -33.34 5.13
N LYS A 746 -0.63 -33.80 5.61
CA LYS A 746 0.00 -33.25 6.81
C LYS A 746 0.54 -31.83 6.56
N ILE A 747 0.76 -31.11 7.66
CA ILE A 747 1.35 -29.77 7.70
C ILE A 747 2.79 -29.94 8.16
N PHE A 748 3.75 -29.88 7.25
CA PHE A 748 5.16 -30.09 7.54
C PHE A 748 5.93 -28.77 7.52
N LEU A 749 6.29 -28.27 8.71
CA LEU A 749 6.95 -26.98 8.89
C LEU A 749 8.40 -27.20 9.27
N VAL A 750 9.33 -26.73 8.45
CA VAL A 750 10.77 -27.02 8.54
C VAL A 750 11.52 -25.75 8.91
N ASN A 751 12.01 -25.70 10.14
CA ASN A 751 12.82 -24.60 10.66
C ASN A 751 14.31 -24.88 10.42
N LEU A 752 14.88 -24.27 9.40
CA LEU A 752 16.30 -24.38 9.07
C LEU A 752 17.13 -23.17 9.54
N SER A 753 16.76 -22.57 10.68
CA SER A 753 17.42 -21.37 11.21
C SER A 753 18.97 -21.44 11.09
N LYS A 754 19.52 -20.72 10.12
CA LYS A 754 20.97 -20.66 9.85
C LYS A 754 21.78 -20.20 11.05
N GLY A 755 21.23 -19.35 11.89
CA GLY A 755 21.89 -18.86 13.10
C GLY A 755 22.12 -19.95 14.17
N ARG A 756 21.30 -21.02 14.18
CA ARG A 756 21.39 -22.12 15.12
C ARG A 756 22.08 -23.35 14.52
N LEU A 757 21.77 -23.67 13.26
CA LEU A 757 22.32 -24.85 12.58
C LEU A 757 23.67 -24.58 11.91
N GLY A 758 23.96 -23.36 11.57
CA GLY A 758 25.01 -23.00 10.61
C GLY A 758 24.53 -23.19 9.16
N GLU A 759 25.14 -22.44 8.25
CA GLU A 759 24.68 -22.35 6.87
C GLU A 759 24.78 -23.70 6.12
N MET A 760 25.92 -24.40 6.23
CA MET A 760 26.16 -25.67 5.56
C MET A 760 25.17 -26.77 5.98
N ASN A 761 24.88 -26.85 7.28
CA ASN A 761 23.92 -27.81 7.83
C ASN A 761 22.48 -27.51 7.38
N SER A 762 22.11 -26.23 7.38
CA SER A 762 20.81 -25.76 6.89
C SER A 762 20.59 -26.14 5.42
N TYR A 763 21.62 -25.94 4.58
CA TYR A 763 21.56 -26.32 3.17
C TYR A 763 21.46 -27.81 2.98
N LEU A 764 22.27 -28.61 3.71
CA LEU A 764 22.24 -30.08 3.61
C LEU A 764 20.83 -30.60 3.89
N ILE A 765 20.22 -30.19 5.01
CA ILE A 765 18.87 -30.65 5.38
C ILE A 765 17.85 -30.25 4.32
N GLY A 766 17.89 -29.00 3.88
CA GLY A 766 16.97 -28.50 2.83
C GLY A 766 17.07 -29.27 1.51
N LEU A 767 18.32 -29.57 1.07
CA LEU A 767 18.57 -30.33 -0.14
C LEU A 767 18.05 -31.78 -0.02
N ILE A 768 18.30 -32.44 1.11
CA ILE A 768 17.79 -33.80 1.39
C ILE A 768 16.25 -33.79 1.36
N LEU A 769 15.60 -32.83 2.01
CA LEU A 769 14.13 -32.74 2.06
C LEU A 769 13.52 -32.59 0.67
N VAL A 770 14.09 -31.74 -0.18
CA VAL A 770 13.64 -31.58 -1.58
C VAL A 770 13.73 -32.89 -2.34
N GLY A 771 14.86 -33.61 -2.25
CA GLY A 771 15.05 -34.93 -2.87
C GLY A 771 14.05 -35.98 -2.33
N LYS A 772 13.79 -35.98 -1.02
CA LYS A 772 12.81 -36.89 -0.40
C LYS A 772 11.39 -36.60 -0.85
N PHE A 773 10.98 -35.31 -0.97
CA PHE A 773 9.66 -34.97 -1.54
C PHE A 773 9.55 -35.35 -3.00
N GLN A 774 10.60 -35.17 -3.81
CA GLN A 774 10.61 -35.64 -5.19
C GLN A 774 10.40 -37.17 -5.28
N MET A 775 11.14 -37.92 -4.52
CA MET A 775 11.04 -39.37 -4.47
C MET A 775 9.65 -39.82 -4.01
N ALA A 776 9.09 -39.18 -2.99
CA ALA A 776 7.74 -39.44 -2.52
C ALA A 776 6.68 -39.11 -3.57
N ALA A 777 6.83 -38.00 -4.30
CA ALA A 777 5.92 -37.64 -5.40
C ALA A 777 5.95 -38.69 -6.52
N LEU A 778 7.16 -39.10 -6.97
CA LEU A 778 7.31 -40.13 -8.01
C LEU A 778 6.71 -41.47 -7.55
N ALA A 779 6.83 -41.81 -6.26
CA ALA A 779 6.25 -43.02 -5.71
C ALA A 779 4.72 -43.05 -5.74
N ARG A 780 4.03 -41.90 -5.87
CA ARG A 780 2.56 -41.81 -6.00
C ARG A 780 2.02 -42.27 -7.38
N GLN A 781 2.91 -42.73 -8.27
CA GLN A 781 2.53 -43.27 -9.57
C GLN A 781 1.59 -44.46 -9.47
N ASP A 782 1.66 -45.26 -8.38
CA ASP A 782 0.81 -46.44 -8.12
C ASP A 782 -0.57 -46.10 -7.54
N SER A 783 -0.81 -44.86 -7.14
CA SER A 783 -2.10 -44.45 -6.53
C SER A 783 -3.07 -43.91 -7.57
N ALA A 784 -4.32 -44.36 -7.50
CA ALA A 784 -5.41 -43.82 -8.32
C ALA A 784 -5.86 -42.41 -7.85
N THR A 785 -5.77 -42.15 -6.54
CA THR A 785 -6.13 -40.87 -5.92
C THR A 785 -4.88 -40.22 -5.34
N ARG A 786 -4.61 -38.99 -5.76
CA ARG A 786 -3.44 -38.21 -5.30
C ARG A 786 -3.94 -36.88 -4.75
N PRO A 787 -3.99 -36.70 -3.44
CA PRO A 787 -4.32 -35.41 -2.85
C PRO A 787 -3.29 -34.35 -3.27
N ASP A 788 -3.76 -33.11 -3.41
CA ASP A 788 -2.88 -31.96 -3.68
C ASP A 788 -1.96 -31.75 -2.50
N PHE A 789 -0.71 -31.47 -2.82
CA PHE A 789 0.30 -31.13 -1.82
C PHE A 789 1.13 -29.94 -2.29
N PHE A 790 1.30 -28.94 -1.41
CA PHE A 790 1.94 -27.67 -1.73
C PHE A 790 3.27 -27.56 -0.99
N LEU A 791 4.38 -27.55 -1.75
CA LEU A 791 5.72 -27.36 -1.21
C LEU A 791 6.15 -25.90 -1.40
N TYR A 792 6.35 -25.19 -0.30
CA TYR A 792 6.80 -23.81 -0.25
C TYR A 792 8.25 -23.76 0.17
N ILE A 793 9.07 -23.05 -0.59
CA ILE A 793 10.49 -22.89 -0.30
C ILE A 793 10.85 -21.41 -0.38
N ASP A 794 11.16 -20.82 0.76
CA ASP A 794 11.74 -19.48 0.78
C ASP A 794 13.26 -19.57 0.58
N GLU A 795 13.86 -18.55 -0.05
CA GLU A 795 15.27 -18.52 -0.43
C GLU A 795 15.73 -19.84 -1.13
N PHE A 796 14.94 -20.28 -2.14
CA PHE A 796 15.11 -21.60 -2.73
C PHE A 796 16.45 -21.83 -3.43
N GLN A 797 17.19 -20.76 -3.79
CA GLN A 797 18.54 -20.86 -4.35
C GLN A 797 19.52 -21.65 -3.44
N ASN A 798 19.22 -21.71 -2.14
CA ASN A 798 20.04 -22.43 -1.15
C ASN A 798 19.85 -23.95 -1.25
N VAL A 799 18.75 -24.39 -1.85
CA VAL A 799 18.34 -25.81 -1.91
C VAL A 799 18.13 -26.29 -3.35
N THR A 800 18.78 -25.64 -4.31
CA THR A 800 18.70 -26.02 -5.72
C THR A 800 19.55 -27.24 -6.06
N THR A 801 18.91 -28.32 -6.51
CA THR A 801 19.54 -29.49 -7.16
C THR A 801 18.80 -29.75 -8.49
N PRO A 802 19.31 -30.67 -9.34
CA PRO A 802 18.56 -31.13 -10.52
C PRO A 802 17.18 -31.69 -10.17
N ALA A 803 16.93 -32.07 -8.90
CA ALA A 803 15.64 -32.49 -8.40
C ALA A 803 14.57 -31.42 -8.60
N ILE A 804 14.89 -30.13 -8.31
CA ILE A 804 13.95 -29.01 -8.50
C ILE A 804 13.55 -28.89 -9.97
N ALA A 805 14.50 -28.94 -10.91
CA ALA A 805 14.17 -28.86 -12.34
C ALA A 805 13.26 -30.02 -12.78
N SER A 806 13.51 -31.22 -12.28
CA SER A 806 12.68 -32.40 -12.53
C SER A 806 11.28 -32.25 -11.93
N ILE A 807 11.15 -31.73 -10.71
CA ILE A 807 9.84 -31.46 -10.09
C ILE A 807 9.07 -30.46 -10.94
N LEU A 808 9.68 -29.35 -11.33
CA LEU A 808 9.04 -28.30 -12.15
C LEU A 808 8.52 -28.83 -13.49
N SER A 809 9.20 -29.80 -14.09
CA SER A 809 8.79 -30.37 -15.38
C SER A 809 7.78 -31.51 -15.27
N GLU A 810 7.78 -32.28 -14.18
CA GLU A 810 7.05 -33.55 -14.13
C GLU A 810 6.06 -33.71 -12.98
N ALA A 811 6.24 -33.00 -11.86
CA ALA A 811 5.53 -33.29 -10.61
C ALA A 811 4.02 -32.94 -10.62
N ARG A 812 3.56 -32.13 -11.57
CA ARG A 812 2.12 -31.86 -11.77
C ARG A 812 1.28 -33.13 -11.84
N LYS A 813 1.71 -34.14 -12.58
CA LYS A 813 1.00 -35.43 -12.71
C LYS A 813 0.93 -36.23 -11.41
N TYR A 814 1.80 -35.91 -10.46
CA TYR A 814 1.84 -36.51 -9.13
C TYR A 814 1.19 -35.62 -8.05
N ARG A 815 0.57 -34.52 -8.43
CA ARG A 815 -0.14 -33.56 -7.58
C ARG A 815 0.76 -32.95 -6.50
N LEU A 816 2.01 -32.61 -6.87
CA LEU A 816 2.94 -31.82 -6.07
C LEU A 816 3.14 -30.46 -6.75
N SER A 817 2.82 -29.39 -6.03
CA SER A 817 3.05 -28.01 -6.45
C SER A 817 4.24 -27.40 -5.74
N LEU A 818 5.13 -26.72 -6.49
CA LEU A 818 6.21 -25.90 -5.94
C LEU A 818 5.82 -24.43 -5.92
N ASN A 819 6.07 -23.79 -4.77
CA ASN A 819 5.94 -22.35 -4.60
C ASN A 819 7.31 -21.83 -4.13
N LEU A 820 8.06 -21.23 -5.03
CA LEU A 820 9.47 -20.88 -4.86
C LEU A 820 9.63 -19.39 -4.69
N ALA A 821 10.43 -18.96 -3.70
CA ALA A 821 10.76 -17.54 -3.56
C ALA A 821 12.28 -17.33 -3.48
N ASN A 822 12.78 -16.26 -4.11
CA ASN A 822 14.17 -15.80 -3.96
C ASN A 822 14.30 -14.30 -4.17
N GLN A 823 15.52 -13.77 -3.99
CA GLN A 823 15.79 -12.34 -4.04
C GLN A 823 16.33 -11.88 -5.40
N TYR A 824 17.21 -12.63 -6.03
CA TYR A 824 17.92 -12.25 -7.26
C TYR A 824 18.00 -13.42 -8.24
N ILE A 825 17.78 -13.16 -9.52
CA ILE A 825 17.86 -14.19 -10.59
C ILE A 825 19.27 -14.75 -10.71
N THR A 826 20.29 -13.94 -10.53
CA THR A 826 21.70 -14.33 -10.64
C THR A 826 22.15 -15.38 -9.62
N GLN A 827 21.40 -15.59 -8.53
CA GLN A 827 21.64 -16.64 -7.54
C GLN A 827 21.24 -18.04 -8.02
N ILE A 828 20.47 -18.11 -9.10
CA ILE A 828 19.89 -19.37 -9.60
C ILE A 828 20.80 -19.92 -10.71
N PRO A 829 21.23 -21.20 -10.64
CA PRO A 829 21.93 -21.87 -11.74
C PRO A 829 21.14 -21.81 -13.06
N GLU A 830 21.82 -21.71 -14.20
CA GLU A 830 21.17 -21.49 -15.50
C GLU A 830 20.19 -22.60 -15.92
N ASP A 831 20.48 -23.84 -15.59
CA ASP A 831 19.59 -24.99 -15.83
C ASP A 831 18.30 -24.90 -15.02
N ILE A 832 18.39 -24.49 -13.74
CA ILE A 832 17.25 -24.28 -12.87
C ILE A 832 16.47 -23.04 -13.29
N LYS A 833 17.15 -21.97 -13.68
CA LYS A 833 16.54 -20.75 -14.22
C LYS A 833 15.71 -21.06 -15.45
N ALA A 834 16.27 -21.82 -16.41
CA ALA A 834 15.55 -22.25 -17.59
C ALA A 834 14.30 -23.09 -17.22
N ALA A 835 14.40 -23.98 -16.25
CA ALA A 835 13.28 -24.78 -15.77
C ALA A 835 12.19 -23.93 -15.10
N VAL A 836 12.57 -22.94 -14.25
CA VAL A 836 11.63 -22.02 -13.60
C VAL A 836 10.86 -21.18 -14.63
N PHE A 837 11.57 -20.50 -15.52
CA PHE A 837 10.90 -19.60 -16.47
C PHE A 837 10.14 -20.35 -17.57
N GLY A 838 10.53 -21.60 -17.89
CA GLY A 838 9.85 -22.44 -18.87
C GLY A 838 8.62 -23.19 -18.37
N ASN A 839 8.58 -23.59 -17.09
CA ASN A 839 7.54 -24.50 -16.57
C ASN A 839 6.60 -23.87 -15.56
N VAL A 840 6.98 -22.75 -14.89
CA VAL A 840 6.16 -22.14 -13.86
C VAL A 840 5.01 -21.35 -14.48
N GLY A 841 3.80 -21.69 -14.08
CA GLY A 841 2.58 -21.08 -14.61
C GLY A 841 2.25 -19.69 -14.04
N THR A 842 2.65 -19.42 -12.78
CA THR A 842 2.37 -18.15 -12.12
C THR A 842 3.66 -17.53 -11.60
N LYS A 843 3.90 -16.28 -12.00
CA LYS A 843 5.07 -15.50 -11.58
C LYS A 843 4.61 -14.22 -10.89
N ALA A 844 4.98 -14.03 -9.62
CA ALA A 844 4.74 -12.80 -8.86
C ALA A 844 6.06 -12.05 -8.68
N ILE A 845 6.14 -10.88 -9.28
CA ILE A 845 7.35 -10.07 -9.40
C ILE A 845 7.17 -8.83 -8.53
N PHE A 846 7.85 -8.82 -7.39
CA PHE A 846 8.00 -7.66 -6.53
C PHE A 846 9.15 -6.78 -7.02
N ARG A 847 9.42 -5.65 -6.33
CA ARG A 847 10.53 -4.77 -6.66
C ARG A 847 11.86 -5.52 -6.68
N VAL A 848 12.62 -5.35 -7.76
CA VAL A 848 13.97 -5.91 -7.96
C VAL A 848 14.98 -4.85 -8.42
N GLY A 849 16.24 -5.23 -8.48
CA GLY A 849 17.31 -4.39 -9.02
C GLY A 849 17.28 -4.28 -10.55
N PRO A 850 18.12 -3.39 -11.14
CA PRO A 850 18.10 -3.09 -12.58
C PRO A 850 18.33 -4.29 -13.50
N ASP A 851 19.29 -5.16 -13.18
CA ASP A 851 19.64 -6.31 -14.01
C ASP A 851 18.49 -7.33 -14.08
N ASP A 852 17.89 -7.62 -12.91
CA ASP A 852 16.74 -8.52 -12.82
C ASP A 852 15.51 -7.87 -13.47
N ALA A 853 15.30 -6.56 -13.32
CA ALA A 853 14.20 -5.84 -13.95
C ALA A 853 14.30 -5.93 -15.49
N THR A 854 15.49 -5.74 -16.07
CA THR A 854 15.72 -5.87 -17.50
C THR A 854 15.45 -7.29 -18.00
N PHE A 855 15.78 -8.31 -17.23
CA PHE A 855 15.46 -9.70 -17.57
C PHE A 855 13.96 -9.97 -17.52
N LEU A 856 13.29 -9.51 -16.44
CA LEU A 856 11.88 -9.75 -16.15
C LEU A 856 10.93 -8.93 -17.03
N GLU A 857 11.40 -7.83 -17.63
CA GLU A 857 10.62 -7.06 -18.59
C GLU A 857 10.05 -7.94 -19.70
N LYS A 858 10.83 -8.90 -20.23
CA LYS A 858 10.38 -9.84 -21.26
C LYS A 858 9.20 -10.71 -20.85
N GLU A 859 9.07 -10.99 -19.56
CA GLU A 859 7.95 -11.75 -19.00
C GLU A 859 6.69 -10.89 -18.88
N LEU A 860 6.84 -9.59 -18.69
CA LEU A 860 5.76 -8.64 -18.44
C LEU A 860 5.38 -7.79 -19.66
N ASP A 861 6.17 -7.91 -20.76
CA ASP A 861 5.89 -7.19 -22.00
C ASP A 861 4.52 -7.61 -22.60
N PRO A 862 3.74 -6.69 -23.19
CA PRO A 862 4.00 -5.24 -23.37
C PRO A 862 3.50 -4.34 -22.23
N VAL A 863 3.02 -4.89 -21.10
CA VAL A 863 2.26 -4.14 -20.09
C VAL A 863 3.16 -3.32 -19.17
N PHE A 864 4.27 -3.92 -18.69
CA PHE A 864 5.17 -3.27 -17.76
C PHE A 864 6.61 -3.31 -18.25
N LYS A 865 7.36 -2.25 -18.00
CA LYS A 865 8.76 -2.07 -18.38
C LYS A 865 9.71 -2.17 -17.19
N ALA A 866 11.01 -2.30 -17.45
CA ALA A 866 12.01 -2.41 -16.38
C ALA A 866 11.95 -1.27 -15.33
N PRO A 867 11.74 0.01 -15.72
CA PRO A 867 11.56 1.08 -14.74
C PRO A 867 10.36 0.88 -13.80
N ASP A 868 9.26 0.32 -14.30
CA ASP A 868 8.05 0.04 -13.50
C ASP A 868 8.34 -1.01 -12.44
N ILE A 869 9.09 -2.06 -12.81
CA ILE A 869 9.45 -3.16 -11.91
C ILE A 869 10.35 -2.67 -10.75
N MET A 870 11.25 -1.73 -11.03
CA MET A 870 12.15 -1.14 -10.02
C MET A 870 11.42 -0.23 -9.01
N LYS A 871 10.24 0.27 -9.37
CA LYS A 871 9.46 1.23 -8.59
C LYS A 871 8.24 0.64 -7.89
N ILE A 872 8.07 -0.68 -7.91
CA ILE A 872 6.96 -1.36 -7.23
C ILE A 872 7.01 -1.04 -5.72
N ASP A 873 5.87 -0.61 -5.18
CA ASP A 873 5.72 -0.35 -3.74
C ASP A 873 5.77 -1.64 -2.93
N ASN A 874 6.13 -1.55 -1.64
CA ASN A 874 6.13 -2.71 -0.76
C ASN A 874 4.71 -3.30 -0.66
N TYR A 875 4.64 -4.62 -0.54
CA TYR A 875 3.41 -5.41 -0.53
C TYR A 875 2.58 -5.35 -1.82
N ASN A 876 3.19 -4.87 -2.92
CA ASN A 876 2.64 -4.92 -4.26
C ASN A 876 3.57 -5.70 -5.19
N CYS A 877 3.00 -6.32 -6.22
CA CYS A 877 3.74 -7.04 -7.23
C CYS A 877 3.06 -6.93 -8.60
N TYR A 878 3.80 -7.22 -9.66
CA TYR A 878 3.24 -7.56 -10.95
C TYR A 878 3.09 -9.07 -11.04
N ILE A 879 1.93 -9.52 -11.45
CA ILE A 879 1.64 -10.94 -11.58
C ILE A 879 1.33 -11.31 -13.02
N LYS A 880 1.96 -12.39 -13.49
CA LYS A 880 1.62 -13.11 -14.72
C LYS A 880 1.17 -14.50 -14.32
N MET A 881 -0.08 -14.84 -14.55
CA MET A 881 -0.67 -16.07 -14.06
C MET A 881 -1.47 -16.80 -15.12
N LEU A 882 -1.80 -18.02 -14.81
CA LEU A 882 -2.79 -18.82 -15.55
C LEU A 882 -4.16 -18.68 -14.88
N SER A 883 -5.21 -18.69 -15.68
CA SER A 883 -6.59 -18.85 -15.24
C SER A 883 -7.24 -19.92 -16.09
N GLY A 884 -7.66 -21.02 -15.45
CA GLY A 884 -8.18 -22.20 -16.16
C GLY A 884 -7.19 -22.80 -17.18
N GLY A 885 -5.89 -22.70 -16.91
CA GLY A 885 -4.83 -23.16 -17.78
C GLY A 885 -4.46 -22.23 -18.95
N ILE A 886 -5.10 -21.07 -19.05
CA ILE A 886 -4.87 -20.07 -20.10
C ILE A 886 -3.97 -18.96 -19.56
N PRO A 887 -2.85 -18.61 -20.24
CA PRO A 887 -2.01 -17.50 -19.82
C PRO A 887 -2.76 -16.17 -19.88
N GLN A 888 -2.68 -15.39 -18.80
CA GLN A 888 -3.30 -14.07 -18.68
C GLN A 888 -2.28 -12.97 -18.95
N LYS A 889 -2.77 -11.78 -19.35
CA LYS A 889 -1.94 -10.58 -19.44
C LYS A 889 -1.44 -10.20 -18.05
N PRO A 890 -0.21 -9.70 -17.90
CA PRO A 890 0.29 -9.23 -16.63
C PRO A 890 -0.56 -8.07 -16.06
N PHE A 891 -0.71 -8.02 -14.74
CA PHE A 891 -1.39 -6.94 -14.05
C PHE A 891 -0.77 -6.72 -12.66
N ASN A 892 -1.08 -5.60 -12.01
CA ASN A 892 -0.62 -5.32 -10.65
C ASN A 892 -1.50 -6.00 -9.61
N MET A 893 -0.91 -6.38 -8.49
CA MET A 893 -1.62 -6.99 -7.36
C MET A 893 -1.03 -6.52 -6.04
N ALA A 894 -1.89 -6.07 -5.13
CA ALA A 894 -1.56 -5.86 -3.73
C ALA A 894 -1.70 -7.19 -2.98
N THR A 895 -0.73 -7.52 -2.14
CA THR A 895 -0.81 -8.72 -1.30
C THR A 895 -1.81 -8.52 -0.17
N LEU A 896 -2.36 -9.62 0.32
CA LEU A 896 -3.17 -9.58 1.54
C LEU A 896 -2.31 -9.17 2.75
N PRO A 897 -2.89 -8.53 3.77
CA PRO A 897 -2.17 -8.25 5.01
C PRO A 897 -1.67 -9.54 5.68
N PRO A 898 -0.59 -9.49 6.50
CA PRO A 898 -0.10 -10.67 7.21
C PRO A 898 -1.21 -11.31 8.06
N PRO A 899 -1.31 -12.65 8.06
CA PRO A 899 -2.34 -13.34 8.83
C PRO A 899 -2.11 -13.13 10.33
N LYS A 900 -3.15 -12.75 11.04
CA LYS A 900 -3.13 -12.60 12.50
C LYS A 900 -3.64 -13.90 13.13
N GLY A 901 -2.88 -14.49 14.07
CA GLY A 901 -3.20 -15.75 14.73
C GLY A 901 -3.08 -15.67 16.24
N ASN A 902 -3.21 -16.82 16.91
CA ASN A 902 -3.08 -16.96 18.36
C ASN A 902 -1.64 -17.40 18.74
N PRO A 903 -0.78 -16.51 19.28
CA PRO A 903 0.58 -16.88 19.67
C PRO A 903 0.65 -17.91 20.81
N ALA A 904 -0.39 -18.02 21.66
CA ALA A 904 -0.37 -18.90 22.80
C ALA A 904 -0.30 -20.40 22.45
N GLN A 905 -0.77 -20.79 21.25
CA GLN A 905 -0.75 -22.19 20.82
C GLN A 905 0.59 -22.66 20.24
N ILE A 906 1.53 -21.74 19.96
CA ILE A 906 2.78 -22.06 19.24
C ILE A 906 3.60 -23.10 19.99
N GLU A 907 3.82 -22.89 21.27
CA GLU A 907 4.69 -23.78 22.04
C GLU A 907 4.04 -25.15 22.25
N ASP A 908 2.74 -25.21 22.47
CA ASP A 908 2.00 -26.48 22.58
C ASP A 908 2.11 -27.31 21.30
N LEU A 909 1.99 -26.70 20.13
CA LEU A 909 2.13 -27.37 18.84
C LEU A 909 3.55 -27.89 18.61
N LYS A 910 4.57 -27.13 18.99
CA LYS A 910 5.97 -27.60 18.93
C LYS A 910 6.17 -28.80 19.84
N GLN A 911 5.70 -28.72 21.08
CA GLN A 911 5.84 -29.82 22.05
C GLN A 911 5.08 -31.09 21.63
N LEU A 912 3.87 -30.95 21.08
CA LEU A 912 3.15 -32.09 20.50
C LEU A 912 3.97 -32.76 19.39
N SER A 913 4.59 -32.00 18.50
CA SER A 913 5.42 -32.52 17.44
C SER A 913 6.70 -33.18 17.94
N TYR A 914 7.40 -32.54 18.88
CA TYR A 914 8.62 -33.13 19.48
C TYR A 914 8.32 -34.44 20.22
N ASN A 915 7.22 -34.52 20.96
CA ASN A 915 6.83 -35.71 21.69
C ASN A 915 6.45 -36.85 20.75
N LYS A 916 5.83 -36.57 19.64
CA LYS A 916 5.35 -37.58 18.68
C LYS A 916 6.46 -38.11 17.76
N TYR A 917 7.33 -37.23 17.26
CA TYR A 917 8.30 -37.55 16.21
C TYR A 917 9.76 -37.59 16.72
N GLY A 918 10.08 -36.87 17.80
CA GLY A 918 11.44 -36.87 18.37
C GLY A 918 11.69 -37.98 19.34
N ARG A 919 12.92 -38.53 19.33
CA ARG A 919 13.40 -39.53 20.28
C ARG A 919 14.21 -38.87 21.39
N ASP A 920 14.31 -39.55 22.55
CA ASP A 920 15.18 -39.05 23.60
C ASP A 920 16.65 -38.99 23.13
N ARG A 921 17.32 -37.87 23.40
CA ARG A 921 18.69 -37.67 22.95
C ARG A 921 19.66 -38.72 23.49
N ALA A 922 19.54 -39.10 24.77
CA ALA A 922 20.43 -40.04 25.38
C ALA A 922 20.27 -41.44 24.74
N GLU A 923 19.06 -41.85 24.36
CA GLU A 923 18.83 -43.09 23.64
C GLU A 923 19.48 -43.07 22.23
N VAL A 924 19.33 -41.96 21.52
CA VAL A 924 19.90 -41.78 20.17
C VAL A 924 21.43 -41.79 20.24
N GLU A 925 22.02 -41.06 21.18
CA GLU A 925 23.49 -41.03 21.36
C GLU A 925 24.03 -42.40 21.77
N ALA A 926 23.33 -43.15 22.63
CA ALA A 926 23.69 -44.49 22.97
C ALA A 926 23.60 -45.47 21.78
N GLU A 927 22.64 -45.29 20.86
CA GLU A 927 22.54 -46.09 19.64
C GLU A 927 23.73 -45.79 18.71
N ILE A 928 24.06 -44.51 18.54
CA ILE A 928 25.20 -44.08 17.73
C ILE A 928 26.52 -44.62 18.29
N SER A 929 26.74 -44.49 19.63
CA SER A 929 27.97 -44.97 20.30
C SER A 929 28.16 -46.46 20.12
N ARG A 930 27.10 -47.24 20.29
CA ARG A 930 27.15 -48.69 20.08
C ARG A 930 27.64 -49.12 18.70
N LYS A 931 27.39 -48.30 17.67
CA LYS A 931 27.87 -48.57 16.31
C LYS A 931 29.37 -48.35 16.12
N TRP A 932 29.98 -47.52 16.99
CA TRP A 932 31.41 -47.24 16.95
C TRP A 932 32.25 -48.15 17.86
N GLU A 933 31.64 -48.74 18.89
CA GLU A 933 32.33 -49.64 19.87
C GLU A 933 32.45 -51.07 19.37
N VAL A 934 31.85 -51.41 18.25
CA VAL A 934 31.95 -52.75 17.63
C VAL A 934 32.90 -52.65 16.45
#